data_78eaccf000a52a02402930323cfe2e53
#
_entry.id   78eaccf000a52a02402930323cfe2e53
#
_cell.length_a   1.000
_cell.length_b   1.000
_cell.length_c   1.000
_cell.angle_alpha   90.00
_cell.angle_beta   90.00
_cell.angle_gamma   90.00
#
_symmetry.space_group_name_H-M   'P 1'
#
loop_
_entity.id
_entity.type
_entity.pdbx_description
1 polymer ?
#
loop_
_entity_poly.entity_id
_entity_poly.type
_entity_poly.pdbx_seq_one_letter_code
_entity_poly.pdbx_strand_id
1 'polypeptide(L)'
;MAGINIPGVNDKYKTNDLVEGLMKVERVPLTREQDTLESYKTQQNAWRDINQKMSSLRDSVKTLYSYDNPFNNKLASSSDEFAITADATRDASYSSFKIDVISPATADRILSKEIEKGETVPEGTYTFKVGEKNISFKWRGGKVEDFINSLNKRGADVIKASLIGVNKGKNALLIESLKTGAENRLVFEDDALKFALEKEMVRKVASKFSTFGTRNSEFSSLDNSDENSQDGMPALSANAVRASSNKIVVSPRGGAQIEIPSSVKGNQNSRIEFTLNAKQVDDITKAINEGISAEPDIPDAGGITFGDVSVKNEKSQTGTNSATAPQIPRKPLDAIRNDSVLYAILDDGTEKEIPLDPSVWNFDGEGKKVSIDAKDFPGITAIAIKNKNTGVELSLGEMTAFDAKKDLGFEPIHAVSEAGDAVLKYEGITITRPENKIDDIVPGVTLHVNKKTDRTATITIEPDTESAKNALINFVGKYNQIVAEMNVLSQNKPEIINELDYLSADERADYEKKLGLFFNDFTISSAKGSMQQIISSQYKFSDNAAITMLSQIGISTNATNFSGYNPGKMRGYLEIDEKKLDENLRDNLEDIRRIFGYDTDGDLIIDDGIGFLIDKQLTSYVQTGGILASKTSVLDRQIDATQKKIARLETQLDKKETDLRNKYGQMEGTLNSLESQQDSITNFTRQQQNNRN
;
A
#
# COMPACT_ATOMS: atom_id res chain seq x y z
N MET A 1 19.86 -28.84 55.70
CA MET A 1 19.13 -29.68 56.68
C MET A 1 19.72 -29.39 58.04
N ALA A 2 18.93 -28.99 59.05
CA ALA A 2 19.35 -28.77 60.38
C ALA A 2 19.70 -30.13 61.01
N GLY A 3 20.96 -30.34 61.41
CA GLY A 3 21.39 -31.57 62.03
C GLY A 3 20.60 -31.81 63.32
N ILE A 4 20.03 -32.99 63.48
CA ILE A 4 19.41 -33.44 64.69
C ILE A 4 20.54 -33.56 65.76
N ASN A 5 20.64 -32.52 66.59
CA ASN A 5 21.59 -32.51 67.72
C ASN A 5 20.97 -33.36 68.79
N ILE A 6 21.51 -34.57 69.08
CA ILE A 6 21.13 -35.41 70.24
C ILE A 6 21.82 -34.80 71.47
N PRO A 7 21.11 -34.23 72.44
CA PRO A 7 21.72 -33.58 73.58
C PRO A 7 22.48 -34.66 74.44
N GLY A 8 23.80 -34.45 74.60
CA GLY A 8 24.60 -35.28 75.49
C GLY A 8 25.60 -36.24 74.82
N VAL A 9 25.72 -36.25 73.49
CA VAL A 9 26.68 -37.06 72.74
C VAL A 9 27.85 -36.18 72.30
N ASN A 10 29.00 -36.28 72.91
CA ASN A 10 30.26 -35.76 72.38
C ASN A 10 30.76 -36.73 71.30
N ASP A 11 31.05 -36.25 70.08
CA ASP A 11 31.54 -37.06 68.95
C ASP A 11 33.00 -37.57 69.15
N LYS A 12 33.22 -38.12 70.32
CA LYS A 12 34.55 -38.67 70.77
C LYS A 12 35.06 -39.83 69.89
N TYR A 13 34.16 -40.60 69.35
CA TYR A 13 34.44 -41.75 68.52
C TYR A 13 34.27 -41.50 67.01
N LYS A 14 34.13 -40.21 66.59
CA LYS A 14 33.92 -39.81 65.14
C LYS A 14 32.77 -40.56 64.50
N THR A 15 31.70 -40.75 65.24
CA THR A 15 30.51 -41.49 64.76
C THR A 15 29.80 -40.73 63.63
N ASN A 16 29.87 -39.40 63.60
CA ASN A 16 29.37 -38.61 62.48
C ASN A 16 30.15 -38.86 61.21
N ASP A 17 31.48 -38.89 61.24
CA ASP A 17 32.36 -39.20 60.09
C ASP A 17 32.09 -40.62 59.54
N LEU A 18 31.82 -41.56 60.47
CA LEU A 18 31.52 -42.95 60.10
C LEU A 18 30.16 -43.10 59.40
N VAL A 19 29.14 -42.43 59.96
CA VAL A 19 27.81 -42.37 59.34
C VAL A 19 27.88 -41.70 58.00
N GLU A 20 28.59 -40.55 57.85
CA GLU A 20 28.77 -39.85 56.60
C GLU A 20 29.48 -40.73 55.55
N GLY A 21 30.56 -41.45 55.98
CA GLY A 21 31.25 -42.38 55.08
C GLY A 21 30.36 -43.53 54.58
N LEU A 22 29.54 -44.11 55.47
CA LEU A 22 28.56 -45.14 55.10
C LEU A 22 27.47 -44.57 54.16
N MET A 23 26.94 -43.39 54.50
CA MET A 23 25.90 -42.71 53.69
C MET A 23 26.44 -42.34 52.31
N LYS A 24 27.72 -42.02 52.13
CA LYS A 24 28.34 -41.76 50.85
C LYS A 24 28.23 -42.96 49.90
N VAL A 25 28.41 -44.17 50.42
CA VAL A 25 28.25 -45.41 49.64
C VAL A 25 26.79 -45.69 49.32
N GLU A 26 25.90 -45.48 50.31
CA GLU A 26 24.45 -45.71 50.12
C GLU A 26 23.83 -44.69 49.18
N ARG A 27 24.41 -43.50 48.95
CA ARG A 27 23.96 -42.47 48.00
C ARG A 27 24.36 -42.78 46.54
N VAL A 28 25.27 -43.70 46.26
CA VAL A 28 25.69 -44.02 44.87
C VAL A 28 24.52 -44.35 43.94
N PRO A 29 23.49 -45.13 44.36
CA PRO A 29 22.31 -45.35 43.50
C PRO A 29 21.52 -44.07 43.19
N LEU A 30 21.39 -43.16 44.17
CA LEU A 30 20.73 -41.86 43.99
C LEU A 30 21.47 -41.02 42.96
N THR A 31 22.80 -40.90 43.08
CA THR A 31 23.62 -40.15 42.12
C THR A 31 23.47 -40.71 40.70
N ARG A 32 23.49 -42.03 40.54
CA ARG A 32 23.27 -42.66 39.23
C ARG A 32 21.90 -42.35 38.62
N GLU A 33 20.82 -42.29 39.43
CA GLU A 33 19.51 -41.95 38.94
C GLU A 33 19.41 -40.42 38.62
N GLN A 34 20.11 -39.59 39.36
CA GLN A 34 20.22 -38.14 39.07
C GLN A 34 20.97 -37.90 37.75
N ASP A 35 22.10 -38.59 37.53
CA ASP A 35 22.85 -38.55 36.27
C ASP A 35 21.97 -39.04 35.09
N THR A 36 21.18 -40.11 35.31
CA THR A 36 20.22 -40.60 34.31
C THR A 36 19.13 -39.59 34.00
N LEU A 37 18.60 -38.93 35.03
CA LEU A 37 17.60 -37.88 34.88
C LEU A 37 18.15 -36.69 34.06
N GLU A 38 19.38 -36.27 34.33
CA GLU A 38 20.03 -35.18 33.59
C GLU A 38 20.26 -35.59 32.12
N SER A 39 20.69 -36.82 31.88
CA SER A 39 20.82 -37.36 30.52
C SER A 39 19.50 -37.34 29.75
N TYR A 40 18.40 -37.81 30.38
CA TYR A 40 17.08 -37.79 29.73
C TYR A 40 16.61 -36.38 29.43
N LYS A 41 16.81 -35.40 30.32
CA LYS A 41 16.49 -34.01 30.11
C LYS A 41 17.31 -33.39 28.97
N THR A 42 18.60 -33.71 28.93
CA THR A 42 19.49 -33.27 27.82
C THR A 42 19.02 -33.81 26.47
N GLN A 43 18.68 -35.10 26.41
CA GLN A 43 18.10 -35.73 25.22
C GLN A 43 16.77 -35.09 24.82
N GLN A 44 15.90 -34.83 25.77
CA GLN A 44 14.62 -34.19 25.51
C GLN A 44 14.78 -32.79 24.93
N ASN A 45 15.67 -31.98 25.50
CA ASN A 45 15.98 -30.63 25.01
C ASN A 45 16.58 -30.70 23.61
N ALA A 46 17.49 -31.61 23.34
CA ALA A 46 18.07 -31.80 22.02
C ALA A 46 17.00 -32.15 20.95
N TRP A 47 16.02 -33.01 21.27
CA TRP A 47 14.91 -33.32 20.37
C TRP A 47 13.98 -32.07 20.16
N ARG A 48 13.77 -31.25 21.19
CA ARG A 48 13.04 -30.02 21.08
C ARG A 48 13.75 -29.01 20.19
N ASP A 49 15.07 -28.89 20.31
CA ASP A 49 15.91 -28.01 19.48
C ASP A 49 15.86 -28.42 18.00
N ILE A 50 15.98 -29.75 17.73
CA ILE A 50 15.78 -30.30 16.38
C ILE A 50 14.39 -29.94 15.85
N ASN A 51 13.34 -30.14 16.67
CA ASN A 51 11.98 -29.84 16.26
C ASN A 51 11.81 -28.35 15.88
N GLN A 52 12.35 -27.44 16.67
CA GLN A 52 12.32 -26.01 16.40
C GLN A 52 13.07 -25.65 15.11
N LYS A 53 14.28 -26.19 14.92
CA LYS A 53 15.09 -25.93 13.72
C LYS A 53 14.45 -26.54 12.46
N MET A 54 13.90 -27.76 12.55
CA MET A 54 13.13 -28.37 11.46
C MET A 54 11.89 -27.55 11.11
N SER A 55 11.15 -27.06 12.10
CA SER A 55 10.00 -26.19 11.89
C SER A 55 10.42 -24.89 11.21
N SER A 56 11.51 -24.25 11.65
CA SER A 56 12.04 -23.02 11.04
C SER A 56 12.49 -23.24 9.58
N LEU A 57 13.12 -24.39 9.28
CA LEU A 57 13.46 -24.74 7.90
C LEU A 57 12.22 -24.99 7.07
N ARG A 58 11.24 -25.73 7.60
CA ARG A 58 9.96 -25.98 6.92
C ARG A 58 9.24 -24.67 6.55
N ASP A 59 9.17 -23.73 7.48
CA ASP A 59 8.53 -22.43 7.24
C ASP A 59 9.31 -21.62 6.19
N SER A 60 10.64 -21.68 6.21
CA SER A 60 11.50 -21.05 5.21
C SER A 60 11.30 -21.63 3.80
N VAL A 61 11.22 -22.94 3.65
CA VAL A 61 11.01 -23.56 2.33
C VAL A 61 9.58 -23.33 1.84
N LYS A 62 8.60 -23.30 2.73
CA LYS A 62 7.22 -23.02 2.39
C LYS A 62 7.06 -21.64 1.76
N THR A 63 7.77 -20.64 2.25
CA THR A 63 7.79 -19.30 1.63
C THR A 63 8.33 -19.33 0.20
N LEU A 64 9.19 -20.26 -0.19
CA LEU A 64 9.77 -20.30 -1.52
C LEU A 64 8.85 -20.88 -2.61
N TYR A 65 7.82 -21.65 -2.22
CA TYR A 65 6.92 -22.27 -3.20
C TYR A 65 5.44 -21.91 -3.01
N SER A 66 5.07 -21.28 -1.88
CA SER A 66 3.69 -20.87 -1.63
C SER A 66 3.24 -19.76 -2.58
N TYR A 67 1.95 -19.43 -2.55
CA TYR A 67 1.39 -18.31 -3.30
C TYR A 67 2.16 -17.00 -3.05
N ASP A 68 2.58 -16.78 -1.80
CA ASP A 68 3.32 -15.58 -1.37
C ASP A 68 4.84 -15.69 -1.57
N ASN A 69 5.30 -16.53 -2.52
CA ASN A 69 6.74 -16.67 -2.78
C ASN A 69 7.38 -15.35 -3.27
N PRO A 70 8.65 -15.09 -2.91
CA PRO A 70 9.35 -13.85 -3.24
C PRO A 70 9.70 -13.72 -4.74
N PHE A 71 9.69 -14.80 -5.50
CA PHE A 71 10.02 -14.78 -6.94
C PHE A 71 8.97 -14.07 -7.78
N ASN A 72 7.75 -13.90 -7.26
CA ASN A 72 6.67 -13.15 -7.91
C ASN A 72 6.64 -11.67 -7.47
N ASN A 73 7.49 -11.26 -6.55
CA ASN A 73 7.54 -9.87 -6.11
C ASN A 73 8.10 -9.00 -7.23
N LYS A 74 7.57 -7.78 -7.33
CA LYS A 74 7.99 -6.78 -8.31
C LYS A 74 8.51 -5.56 -7.59
N LEU A 75 9.55 -4.99 -8.15
CA LEU A 75 10.15 -3.74 -7.70
C LEU A 75 9.80 -2.66 -8.72
N ALA A 76 9.34 -1.51 -8.23
CA ALA A 76 9.20 -0.33 -9.05
C ALA A 76 10.37 0.62 -8.73
N SER A 77 11.23 0.87 -9.71
CA SER A 77 12.33 1.81 -9.59
C SER A 77 12.03 3.11 -10.32
N SER A 78 12.48 4.23 -9.78
CA SER A 78 12.33 5.56 -10.38
C SER A 78 13.69 6.15 -10.71
N SER A 79 13.82 6.77 -11.88
CA SER A 79 15.04 7.52 -12.24
C SER A 79 15.17 8.86 -11.47
N ASP A 80 14.09 9.33 -10.79
CA ASP A 80 14.08 10.48 -9.89
C ASP A 80 13.26 10.15 -8.63
N GLU A 81 13.86 9.38 -7.72
CA GLU A 81 13.23 8.95 -6.46
C GLU A 81 12.89 10.12 -5.52
N PHE A 82 13.55 11.27 -5.69
CA PHE A 82 13.24 12.46 -4.89
C PHE A 82 11.91 13.10 -5.32
N ALA A 83 11.58 13.02 -6.61
CA ALA A 83 10.37 13.63 -7.13
C ALA A 83 9.18 12.68 -7.12
N ILE A 84 9.40 11.42 -7.51
CA ILE A 84 8.36 10.40 -7.59
C ILE A 84 8.93 9.02 -7.31
N THR A 85 8.26 8.26 -6.44
CA THR A 85 8.52 6.85 -6.21
C THR A 85 7.31 6.03 -6.60
N ALA A 86 7.48 4.73 -6.73
CA ALA A 86 6.40 3.83 -7.05
C ALA A 86 6.51 2.51 -6.27
N ASP A 87 5.38 1.93 -5.91
CA ASP A 87 5.27 0.57 -5.41
C ASP A 87 4.57 -0.28 -6.47
N ALA A 88 5.06 -1.50 -6.67
CA ALA A 88 4.44 -2.45 -7.59
C ALA A 88 3.88 -3.65 -6.83
N THR A 89 2.64 -4.02 -7.11
CA THR A 89 2.06 -5.28 -6.64
C THR A 89 2.49 -6.42 -7.57
N ARG A 90 2.24 -7.64 -7.16
CA ARG A 90 2.52 -8.84 -7.96
C ARG A 90 1.79 -8.87 -9.30
N ASP A 91 0.62 -8.23 -9.37
CA ASP A 91 -0.24 -8.18 -10.55
C ASP A 91 0.21 -7.11 -11.56
N ALA A 92 1.13 -6.20 -11.18
CA ALA A 92 1.66 -5.21 -12.10
C ALA A 92 2.37 -5.89 -13.28
N SER A 93 2.20 -5.37 -14.48
CA SER A 93 2.94 -5.87 -15.65
C SER A 93 4.37 -5.31 -15.68
N TYR A 94 5.33 -6.12 -16.14
CA TYR A 94 6.68 -5.61 -16.42
C TYR A 94 6.60 -4.55 -17.51
N SER A 95 7.05 -3.35 -17.20
CA SER A 95 6.93 -2.19 -18.07
C SER A 95 7.90 -1.09 -17.66
N SER A 96 8.12 -0.17 -18.57
CA SER A 96 8.82 1.08 -18.29
C SER A 96 8.01 2.21 -18.92
N PHE A 97 7.72 3.26 -18.15
CA PHE A 97 6.90 4.38 -18.59
C PHE A 97 7.44 5.70 -18.03
N LYS A 98 7.08 6.79 -18.71
CA LYS A 98 7.58 8.13 -18.43
C LYS A 98 6.55 8.95 -17.67
N ILE A 99 7.01 9.66 -16.65
CA ILE A 99 6.19 10.57 -15.85
C ILE A 99 6.91 11.91 -15.68
N ASP A 100 6.19 13.00 -15.94
CA ASP A 100 6.58 14.34 -15.55
C ASP A 100 5.64 14.82 -14.45
N VAL A 101 6.15 15.10 -13.28
CA VAL A 101 5.38 15.74 -12.22
C VAL A 101 5.45 17.26 -12.41
N ILE A 102 4.32 17.87 -12.76
CA ILE A 102 4.19 19.33 -12.91
C ILE A 102 4.08 19.98 -11.54
N SER A 103 3.22 19.44 -10.69
CA SER A 103 3.03 19.86 -9.29
C SER A 103 2.53 18.70 -8.44
N PRO A 104 2.98 18.55 -7.20
CA PRO A 104 2.33 17.66 -6.23
C PRO A 104 1.01 18.24 -5.75
N ALA A 105 0.14 17.38 -5.23
CA ALA A 105 -1.05 17.82 -4.51
C ALA A 105 -0.63 18.49 -3.19
N THR A 106 -1.27 19.63 -2.91
CA THR A 106 -1.00 20.44 -1.72
C THR A 106 -2.26 20.63 -0.91
N ALA A 107 -2.09 20.92 0.37
CA ALA A 107 -3.15 21.28 1.30
C ALA A 107 -3.04 22.75 1.69
N ASP A 108 -4.16 23.37 2.08
CA ASP A 108 -4.15 24.72 2.62
C ASP A 108 -3.40 24.73 3.97
N ARG A 109 -2.43 25.63 4.07
CA ARG A 109 -1.68 25.91 5.29
C ARG A 109 -1.57 27.42 5.46
N ILE A 110 -2.31 27.97 6.41
CA ILE A 110 -2.51 29.42 6.56
C ILE A 110 -1.98 29.87 7.91
N LEU A 111 -1.07 30.84 7.91
CA LEU A 111 -0.51 31.46 9.10
C LEU A 111 -1.26 32.73 9.50
N SER A 112 -1.35 32.97 10.80
CA SER A 112 -1.74 34.27 11.33
C SER A 112 -0.58 35.28 11.28
N LYS A 113 -0.90 36.56 11.50
CA LYS A 113 0.13 37.52 11.96
C LYS A 113 0.75 37.05 13.30
N GLU A 114 1.82 37.68 13.71
CA GLU A 114 2.43 37.45 15.02
C GLU A 114 1.43 37.71 16.15
N ILE A 115 1.31 36.74 17.05
CA ILE A 115 0.48 36.81 18.27
C ILE A 115 1.36 36.70 19.51
N GLU A 116 0.94 37.31 20.61
CA GLU A 116 1.67 37.27 21.87
C GLU A 116 1.48 35.94 22.59
N LYS A 117 2.46 35.55 23.40
CA LYS A 117 2.33 34.35 24.20
C LYS A 117 1.22 34.52 25.24
N GLY A 118 0.26 33.58 25.23
CA GLY A 118 -0.91 33.64 26.14
C GLY A 118 -2.08 34.44 25.62
N GLU A 119 -2.07 34.84 24.36
CA GLU A 119 -3.21 35.49 23.69
C GLU A 119 -4.47 34.62 23.78
N THR A 120 -5.65 35.26 23.77
CA THR A 120 -6.92 34.59 23.97
C THR A 120 -7.75 34.57 22.70
N VAL A 121 -8.49 33.48 22.49
CA VAL A 121 -9.51 33.33 21.47
C VAL A 121 -10.87 33.68 22.09
N PRO A 122 -11.67 34.60 21.50
CA PRO A 122 -12.97 34.98 22.03
C PRO A 122 -13.96 33.80 22.10
N GLU A 123 -14.99 33.93 22.92
CA GLU A 123 -16.11 33.00 22.90
C GLU A 123 -16.89 33.08 21.58
N GLY A 124 -17.41 31.95 21.09
CA GLY A 124 -18.17 31.93 19.85
C GLY A 124 -18.38 30.51 19.30
N THR A 125 -19.02 30.47 18.13
CA THR A 125 -19.15 29.23 17.34
C THR A 125 -18.10 29.24 16.24
N TYR A 126 -17.15 28.29 16.34
CA TYR A 126 -16.07 28.16 15.36
C TYR A 126 -16.36 27.01 14.42
N THR A 127 -16.49 27.36 13.14
CA THR A 127 -16.80 26.40 12.08
C THR A 127 -15.69 26.43 11.03
N PHE A 128 -15.15 25.25 10.74
CA PHE A 128 -14.13 25.00 9.73
C PHE A 128 -14.64 23.93 8.78
N LYS A 129 -14.43 24.12 7.48
CA LYS A 129 -14.75 23.12 6.47
C LYS A 129 -13.52 22.72 5.69
N VAL A 130 -13.41 21.44 5.33
CA VAL A 130 -12.42 20.91 4.39
C VAL A 130 -13.13 19.87 3.51
N GLY A 131 -13.28 20.20 2.23
CA GLY A 131 -14.13 19.40 1.34
C GLY A 131 -15.57 19.32 1.88
N GLU A 132 -16.08 18.11 2.01
CA GLU A 132 -17.43 17.86 2.55
C GLU A 132 -17.46 17.82 4.10
N LYS A 133 -16.31 17.78 4.75
CA LYS A 133 -16.26 17.65 6.21
C LYS A 133 -16.38 19.00 6.90
N ASN A 134 -17.32 19.07 7.84
CA ASN A 134 -17.58 20.25 8.65
C ASN A 134 -17.24 19.99 10.13
N ILE A 135 -16.39 20.85 10.71
CA ILE A 135 -15.95 20.81 12.12
C ILE A 135 -16.48 22.07 12.79
N SER A 136 -17.60 21.95 13.50
CA SER A 136 -18.23 23.06 14.20
C SER A 136 -18.28 22.81 15.71
N PHE A 137 -17.93 23.82 16.52
CA PHE A 137 -18.01 23.73 17.98
C PHE A 137 -18.19 25.10 18.63
N LYS A 138 -18.85 25.11 19.79
CA LYS A 138 -18.94 26.28 20.66
C LYS A 138 -17.72 26.37 21.55
N TRP A 139 -17.00 27.48 21.48
CA TRP A 139 -15.86 27.82 22.32
C TRP A 139 -16.29 28.82 23.40
N ARG A 140 -15.85 28.64 24.64
CA ARG A 140 -16.23 29.50 25.77
C ARG A 140 -15.26 30.65 26.05
N GLY A 141 -14.35 30.89 25.12
CA GLY A 141 -13.22 31.81 25.32
C GLY A 141 -12.07 31.15 26.09
N GLY A 142 -10.86 31.64 25.90
CA GLY A 142 -9.68 31.13 26.60
C GLY A 142 -8.41 31.25 25.77
N LYS A 143 -7.31 30.67 26.27
CA LYS A 143 -6.01 30.78 25.63
C LYS A 143 -5.98 30.08 24.27
N VAL A 144 -5.12 30.60 23.37
CA VAL A 144 -4.93 30.04 22.03
C VAL A 144 -4.48 28.57 22.10
N GLU A 145 -3.64 28.20 23.06
CA GLU A 145 -3.16 26.82 23.24
C GLU A 145 -4.32 25.85 23.54
N ASP A 146 -5.27 26.25 24.38
CA ASP A 146 -6.44 25.45 24.74
C ASP A 146 -7.41 25.33 23.54
N PHE A 147 -7.55 26.41 22.78
CA PHE A 147 -8.33 26.42 21.54
C PHE A 147 -7.74 25.44 20.52
N ILE A 148 -6.42 25.48 20.31
CA ILE A 148 -5.69 24.54 19.43
C ILE A 148 -5.94 23.10 19.84
N ASN A 149 -5.79 22.77 21.12
CA ASN A 149 -6.06 21.42 21.64
C ASN A 149 -7.51 21.00 21.37
N SER A 150 -8.45 21.92 21.52
CA SER A 150 -9.88 21.69 21.28
C SER A 150 -10.17 21.46 19.79
N LEU A 151 -9.56 22.24 18.91
CA LEU A 151 -9.69 22.10 17.47
C LEU A 151 -9.05 20.79 16.98
N ASN A 152 -7.83 20.51 17.40
CA ASN A 152 -7.10 19.28 17.01
C ASN A 152 -7.82 18.01 17.46
N LYS A 153 -8.43 18.03 18.66
CA LYS A 153 -9.21 16.88 19.13
C LYS A 153 -10.45 16.60 18.28
N ARG A 154 -11.09 17.63 17.72
CA ARG A 154 -12.32 17.51 16.92
C ARG A 154 -12.05 17.31 15.44
N GLY A 155 -10.95 17.88 14.97
CA GLY A 155 -10.54 17.84 13.58
C GLY A 155 -9.44 16.83 13.25
N ALA A 156 -9.20 15.83 14.11
CA ALA A 156 -8.03 14.96 14.13
C ALA A 156 -7.55 14.44 12.77
N ASP A 157 -8.50 14.11 11.86
CA ASP A 157 -8.20 13.51 10.56
C ASP A 157 -8.33 14.52 9.38
N VAL A 158 -8.69 15.77 9.68
CA VAL A 158 -9.09 16.73 8.65
C VAL A 158 -8.32 18.04 8.75
N ILE A 159 -8.16 18.55 9.98
CA ILE A 159 -7.54 19.84 10.25
C ILE A 159 -6.60 19.76 11.45
N LYS A 160 -5.52 20.49 11.38
CA LYS A 160 -4.56 20.63 12.48
C LYS A 160 -4.21 22.09 12.69
N ALA A 161 -4.14 22.49 13.95
CA ALA A 161 -3.65 23.79 14.35
C ALA A 161 -2.40 23.65 15.22
N SER A 162 -1.46 24.59 15.09
CA SER A 162 -0.23 24.63 15.86
C SER A 162 0.28 26.05 16.05
N LEU A 163 1.07 26.28 17.09
CA LEU A 163 1.81 27.53 17.28
C LEU A 163 3.24 27.38 16.78
N ILE A 164 3.67 28.30 15.95
CA ILE A 164 5.01 28.37 15.43
C ILE A 164 5.71 29.57 16.08
N GLY A 165 6.82 29.36 16.77
CA GLY A 165 7.64 30.44 17.30
C GLY A 165 8.31 31.22 16.15
N VAL A 166 7.99 32.50 16.04
CA VAL A 166 8.56 33.38 14.99
C VAL A 166 9.68 34.22 15.56
N ASN A 167 9.43 34.89 16.70
CA ASN A 167 10.36 35.74 17.38
C ASN A 167 10.37 35.46 18.90
N LYS A 168 11.34 35.99 19.65
CA LYS A 168 11.40 35.81 21.11
C LYS A 168 10.12 36.35 21.78
N GLY A 169 9.29 35.43 22.29
CA GLY A 169 8.02 35.74 22.95
C GLY A 169 6.81 35.91 22.03
N LYS A 170 6.98 35.77 20.72
CA LYS A 170 5.91 35.85 19.72
C LYS A 170 5.77 34.56 18.92
N ASN A 171 4.53 34.17 18.67
CA ASN A 171 4.16 33.00 17.91
C ASN A 171 3.30 33.40 16.71
N ALA A 172 3.16 32.51 15.73
CA ALA A 172 2.10 32.58 14.71
C ALA A 172 1.24 31.32 14.83
N LEU A 173 -0.05 31.49 14.67
CA LEU A 173 -0.99 30.36 14.61
C LEU A 173 -1.04 29.84 13.19
N LEU A 174 -0.62 28.59 13.00
CA LEU A 174 -0.80 27.85 11.75
C LEU A 174 -2.07 27.01 11.87
N ILE A 175 -2.96 27.13 10.89
CA ILE A 175 -4.09 26.21 10.68
C ILE A 175 -3.90 25.57 9.33
N GLU A 176 -3.91 24.23 9.31
CA GLU A 176 -3.64 23.46 8.09
C GLU A 176 -4.71 22.39 7.85
N SER A 177 -5.11 22.23 6.59
CA SER A 177 -5.84 21.05 6.16
C SER A 177 -4.91 19.84 6.13
N LEU A 178 -5.39 18.68 6.57
CA LEU A 178 -4.68 17.40 6.44
C LEU A 178 -5.04 16.65 5.16
N LYS A 179 -5.94 17.24 4.34
CA LYS A 179 -6.34 16.74 3.04
C LYS A 179 -5.79 17.63 1.94
N THR A 180 -5.13 17.01 0.97
CA THR A 180 -4.66 17.66 -0.25
C THR A 180 -5.78 17.75 -1.28
N GLY A 181 -5.55 18.51 -2.36
CA GLY A 181 -6.48 18.63 -3.48
C GLY A 181 -7.26 19.92 -3.50
N ALA A 182 -7.55 20.40 -4.70
CA ALA A 182 -8.23 21.69 -4.92
C ALA A 182 -9.63 21.77 -4.30
N GLU A 183 -10.31 20.65 -4.14
CA GLU A 183 -11.63 20.55 -3.50
C GLU A 183 -11.55 20.59 -1.97
N ASN A 184 -10.39 20.30 -1.38
CA ASN A 184 -10.17 20.24 0.06
C ASN A 184 -9.63 21.54 0.65
N ARG A 185 -10.10 22.68 0.11
CA ARG A 185 -9.76 24.00 0.62
C ARG A 185 -10.24 24.17 2.07
N LEU A 186 -9.45 24.89 2.85
CA LEU A 186 -9.79 25.26 4.22
C LEU A 186 -10.72 26.47 4.22
N VAL A 187 -11.96 26.26 4.62
CA VAL A 187 -12.99 27.29 4.70
C VAL A 187 -13.23 27.67 6.15
N PHE A 188 -13.23 28.97 6.41
CA PHE A 188 -13.56 29.55 7.72
C PHE A 188 -15.00 30.08 7.66
N GLU A 189 -15.84 29.67 8.60
CA GLU A 189 -17.23 30.14 8.73
C GLU A 189 -17.49 30.66 10.14
N ASP A 190 -18.59 31.37 10.33
CA ASP A 190 -19.04 31.93 11.62
C ASP A 190 -17.94 32.77 12.33
N ASP A 191 -17.69 32.49 13.60
CA ASP A 191 -16.65 33.18 14.39
C ASP A 191 -15.23 32.75 14.02
N ALA A 192 -15.05 31.61 13.34
CA ALA A 192 -13.75 31.25 12.78
C ALA A 192 -13.32 32.20 11.67
N LEU A 193 -14.25 32.65 10.80
CA LEU A 193 -13.94 33.64 9.76
C LEU A 193 -13.64 35.03 10.38
N LYS A 194 -14.38 35.44 11.40
CA LYS A 194 -14.09 36.70 12.10
C LYS A 194 -12.72 36.70 12.74
N PHE A 195 -12.39 35.60 13.41
CA PHE A 195 -11.09 35.39 14.03
C PHE A 195 -9.96 35.37 12.98
N ALA A 196 -10.14 34.64 11.88
CA ALA A 196 -9.15 34.58 10.79
C ALA A 196 -8.90 35.95 10.15
N LEU A 197 -9.95 36.80 9.99
CA LEU A 197 -9.83 38.17 9.51
C LEU A 197 -9.09 39.07 10.53
N GLU A 198 -9.41 38.97 11.83
CA GLU A 198 -8.76 39.73 12.91
C GLU A 198 -7.28 39.41 13.03
N LYS A 199 -6.93 38.10 12.91
CA LYS A 199 -5.56 37.63 12.99
C LYS A 199 -4.81 37.70 11.65
N GLU A 200 -5.38 38.38 10.67
CA GLU A 200 -4.81 38.59 9.33
C GLU A 200 -4.39 37.28 8.64
N MET A 201 -5.10 36.19 8.93
CA MET A 201 -4.91 34.92 8.23
C MET A 201 -5.48 35.01 6.82
N VAL A 202 -6.62 35.71 6.68
CA VAL A 202 -7.33 35.89 5.42
C VAL A 202 -7.83 37.34 5.26
N ARG A 203 -8.09 37.76 4.02
CA ARG A 203 -8.72 39.03 3.70
C ARG A 203 -9.96 38.80 2.85
N LYS A 204 -10.98 39.72 2.95
CA LYS A 204 -12.16 39.66 2.11
C LYS A 204 -11.83 40.01 0.67
N VAL A 205 -12.37 39.28 -0.28
CA VAL A 205 -12.20 39.49 -1.71
C VAL A 205 -13.51 39.24 -2.45
N ALA A 206 -13.67 39.88 -3.59
CA ALA A 206 -14.77 39.58 -4.51
C ALA A 206 -14.28 38.56 -5.54
N SER A 207 -15.04 37.48 -5.73
CA SER A 207 -14.73 36.46 -6.74
C SER A 207 -15.05 36.93 -8.15
N LYS A 208 -16.13 37.72 -8.32
CA LYS A 208 -16.56 38.31 -9.61
C LYS A 208 -15.59 39.41 -10.02
N PHE A 209 -14.98 39.29 -11.21
CA PHE A 209 -14.03 40.30 -11.68
C PHE A 209 -14.31 40.84 -13.10
N SER A 210 -15.16 40.19 -13.91
CA SER A 210 -15.52 40.67 -15.25
C SER A 210 -16.92 40.24 -15.67
N THR A 211 -17.57 41.07 -16.52
CA THR A 211 -18.81 40.72 -17.22
C THR A 211 -18.66 41.10 -18.68
N PHE A 212 -19.15 40.27 -19.59
CA PHE A 212 -19.02 40.46 -21.03
C PHE A 212 -20.07 39.68 -21.82
N GLY A 213 -20.07 39.86 -23.15
CA GLY A 213 -20.74 38.95 -24.07
C GLY A 213 -22.11 39.47 -24.58
N THR A 214 -22.67 40.60 -24.06
CA THR A 214 -23.98 41.04 -24.49
C THR A 214 -23.99 42.34 -25.31
N ARG A 215 -22.85 43.02 -25.39
CA ARG A 215 -22.73 44.25 -26.23
C ARG A 215 -22.34 43.85 -27.65
N ASN A 216 -22.87 44.61 -28.64
CA ASN A 216 -22.57 44.35 -30.05
C ASN A 216 -21.08 44.38 -30.42
N SER A 217 -20.25 45.04 -29.61
CA SER A 217 -18.78 45.03 -29.77
C SER A 217 -18.06 43.83 -29.15
N GLU A 218 -18.78 42.99 -28.44
CA GLU A 218 -18.22 41.87 -27.68
C GLU A 218 -18.47 40.52 -28.34
N PHE A 219 -19.30 40.50 -29.41
CA PHE A 219 -19.51 39.30 -30.21
C PHE A 219 -19.49 39.61 -31.68
N SER A 220 -19.13 38.60 -32.49
CA SER A 220 -19.25 38.62 -33.95
C SER A 220 -20.22 37.50 -34.38
N SER A 221 -21.03 37.81 -35.39
CA SER A 221 -21.88 36.81 -36.02
C SER A 221 -21.03 35.88 -36.89
N LEU A 222 -21.28 34.58 -36.81
CA LEU A 222 -20.66 33.59 -37.69
C LEU A 222 -21.51 33.50 -38.96
N ASP A 223 -20.85 33.63 -40.12
CA ASP A 223 -21.45 33.44 -41.43
C ASP A 223 -20.63 32.38 -42.21
N ASN A 224 -21.28 31.30 -42.57
CA ASN A 224 -20.71 30.22 -43.36
C ASN A 224 -21.43 30.08 -44.69
N SER A 225 -21.90 31.22 -45.25
CA SER A 225 -22.67 31.28 -46.49
C SER A 225 -21.89 30.68 -47.70
N ASP A 226 -20.55 30.64 -47.60
CA ASP A 226 -19.68 30.12 -48.66
C ASP A 226 -19.50 28.57 -48.59
N GLU A 227 -19.89 27.94 -47.52
CA GLU A 227 -19.92 26.50 -47.42
C GLU A 227 -21.18 25.95 -48.09
N ASN A 228 -21.06 25.44 -49.31
CA ASN A 228 -22.11 24.64 -49.98
C ASN A 228 -22.47 23.46 -49.07
N SER A 229 -23.59 23.57 -48.34
CA SER A 229 -24.07 22.47 -47.52
C SER A 229 -24.48 21.33 -48.46
N GLN A 230 -23.79 20.23 -48.39
CA GLN A 230 -24.11 19.02 -49.17
C GLN A 230 -25.55 18.52 -48.89
N ASP A 231 -26.17 18.98 -47.78
CA ASP A 231 -27.50 18.57 -47.32
C ASP A 231 -28.64 19.51 -47.78
N GLY A 232 -28.35 20.55 -48.59
CA GLY A 232 -29.35 21.49 -49.09
C GLY A 232 -29.93 22.45 -48.02
N MET A 233 -29.43 22.42 -46.78
CA MET A 233 -29.83 23.28 -45.69
C MET A 233 -29.17 24.66 -45.78
N PRO A 234 -29.86 25.74 -45.34
CA PRO A 234 -29.25 27.05 -45.25
C PRO A 234 -28.00 27.00 -44.37
N ALA A 235 -26.91 27.58 -44.81
CA ALA A 235 -25.70 27.78 -44.00
C ALA A 235 -26.01 28.66 -42.79
N LEU A 236 -25.06 28.74 -41.81
CA LEU A 236 -25.17 29.70 -40.73
C LEU A 236 -25.25 31.13 -41.27
N SER A 237 -26.19 31.94 -40.77
CA SER A 237 -26.41 33.29 -41.26
C SER A 237 -26.10 34.31 -40.18
N ALA A 238 -25.35 35.36 -40.52
CA ALA A 238 -25.07 36.50 -39.67
C ALA A 238 -26.36 37.21 -39.24
N ASN A 239 -27.38 37.26 -40.13
CA ASN A 239 -28.67 37.90 -39.83
C ASN A 239 -29.53 37.13 -38.83
N ALA A 240 -29.18 35.91 -38.52
CA ALA A 240 -29.88 35.09 -37.52
C ALA A 240 -29.47 35.39 -36.06
N VAL A 241 -28.57 36.35 -35.83
CA VAL A 241 -28.06 36.72 -34.50
C VAL A 241 -28.43 38.14 -34.16
N ARG A 242 -28.96 38.36 -32.99
CA ARG A 242 -29.33 39.72 -32.51
C ARG A 242 -29.04 39.88 -31.02
N ALA A 243 -28.54 41.06 -30.63
CA ALA A 243 -28.53 41.47 -29.23
C ALA A 243 -29.95 41.97 -28.82
N SER A 244 -30.41 41.55 -27.67
CA SER A 244 -31.71 41.95 -27.11
C SER A 244 -31.58 42.12 -25.60
N SER A 245 -31.62 43.40 -25.15
CA SER A 245 -31.43 43.75 -23.73
C SER A 245 -30.11 43.19 -23.17
N ASN A 246 -30.15 42.24 -22.27
CA ASN A 246 -28.95 41.62 -21.63
C ASN A 246 -28.71 40.21 -22.14
N LYS A 247 -29.05 39.89 -23.39
CA LYS A 247 -28.84 38.56 -23.96
C LYS A 247 -28.58 38.62 -25.45
N ILE A 248 -27.87 37.64 -25.94
CA ILE A 248 -27.72 37.34 -27.37
C ILE A 248 -28.78 36.30 -27.76
N VAL A 249 -29.52 36.57 -28.77
CA VAL A 249 -30.51 35.64 -29.35
C VAL A 249 -29.97 35.11 -30.67
N VAL A 250 -29.90 33.80 -30.78
CA VAL A 250 -29.42 33.06 -31.94
C VAL A 250 -30.56 32.22 -32.50
N SER A 251 -31.17 32.74 -33.57
CA SER A 251 -32.29 32.10 -34.27
C SER A 251 -31.85 30.81 -34.97
N PRO A 252 -32.77 29.96 -35.46
CA PRO A 252 -32.42 28.80 -36.25
C PRO A 252 -31.39 29.11 -37.34
N ARG A 253 -30.36 28.28 -37.47
CA ARG A 253 -29.25 28.45 -38.43
C ARG A 253 -28.42 29.72 -38.21
N GLY A 254 -28.37 30.23 -36.98
CA GLY A 254 -27.51 31.33 -36.58
C GLY A 254 -26.26 30.87 -35.87
N GLY A 255 -25.21 31.71 -35.90
CA GLY A 255 -23.98 31.46 -35.13
C GLY A 255 -23.37 32.76 -34.63
N ALA A 256 -22.79 32.73 -33.45
CA ALA A 256 -22.09 33.86 -32.84
C ALA A 256 -20.81 33.38 -32.15
N GLN A 257 -19.79 34.23 -32.21
CA GLN A 257 -18.54 34.03 -31.46
C GLN A 257 -18.39 35.19 -30.47
N ILE A 258 -18.15 34.88 -29.22
CA ILE A 258 -18.01 35.84 -28.13
C ILE A 258 -16.57 35.82 -27.67
N GLU A 259 -15.87 36.96 -27.81
CA GLU A 259 -14.48 37.10 -27.40
C GLU A 259 -14.35 37.15 -25.88
N ILE A 260 -13.43 36.35 -25.35
CA ILE A 260 -13.10 36.37 -23.93
C ILE A 260 -12.17 37.58 -23.65
N PRO A 261 -12.50 38.44 -22.67
CA PRO A 261 -11.66 39.59 -22.34
C PRO A 261 -10.24 39.18 -21.93
N SER A 262 -9.26 40.04 -22.23
CA SER A 262 -7.84 39.78 -21.88
C SER A 262 -7.63 39.61 -20.38
N SER A 263 -8.45 40.20 -19.52
CA SER A 263 -8.43 39.99 -18.05
C SER A 263 -8.82 38.56 -17.63
N VAL A 264 -9.51 37.82 -18.50
CA VAL A 264 -9.96 36.45 -18.29
C VAL A 264 -9.04 35.45 -19.00
N LYS A 265 -8.53 35.85 -20.21
CA LYS A 265 -7.55 35.05 -20.98
C LYS A 265 -6.30 34.84 -20.14
N GLY A 266 -5.81 33.62 -20.07
CA GLY A 266 -4.57 33.28 -19.35
C GLY A 266 -4.72 33.09 -17.83
N ASN A 267 -5.87 33.38 -17.24
CA ASN A 267 -6.12 33.02 -15.86
C ASN A 267 -6.75 31.63 -15.78
N GLN A 268 -5.91 30.62 -15.53
CA GLN A 268 -6.34 29.22 -15.43
C GLN A 268 -7.36 28.96 -14.30
N ASN A 269 -7.50 29.89 -13.35
CA ASN A 269 -8.49 29.81 -12.28
C ASN A 269 -9.80 30.50 -12.61
N SER A 270 -9.96 30.99 -13.85
CA SER A 270 -11.21 31.64 -14.28
C SER A 270 -12.32 30.62 -14.47
N ARG A 271 -13.49 30.92 -13.94
CA ARG A 271 -14.75 30.23 -14.24
C ARG A 271 -15.70 31.22 -14.87
N ILE A 272 -16.23 30.89 -16.05
CA ILE A 272 -17.17 31.69 -16.79
C ILE A 272 -18.55 31.08 -16.60
N GLU A 273 -19.51 31.86 -16.12
CA GLU A 273 -20.88 31.44 -15.90
C GLU A 273 -21.86 32.33 -16.68
N PHE A 274 -22.88 31.73 -17.28
CA PHE A 274 -23.98 32.39 -17.95
C PHE A 274 -25.23 31.51 -17.98
N THR A 275 -26.35 32.06 -18.41
CA THR A 275 -27.58 31.30 -18.62
C THR A 275 -27.77 31.01 -20.11
N LEU A 276 -28.11 29.79 -20.44
CA LEU A 276 -28.52 29.38 -21.79
C LEU A 276 -29.98 28.92 -21.73
N ASN A 277 -30.80 29.46 -22.63
CA ASN A 277 -32.18 29.04 -22.78
C ASN A 277 -32.44 28.62 -24.23
N ALA A 278 -33.04 27.46 -24.40
CA ALA A 278 -33.52 26.96 -25.70
C ALA A 278 -35.03 27.08 -25.75
N LYS A 279 -35.53 27.64 -26.86
CA LYS A 279 -36.96 27.83 -27.13
C LYS A 279 -37.32 27.18 -28.43
N GLN A 280 -38.38 26.39 -28.47
CA GLN A 280 -38.93 25.86 -29.71
C GLN A 280 -39.62 26.97 -30.50
N VAL A 281 -39.31 27.08 -31.78
CA VAL A 281 -39.88 28.01 -32.73
C VAL A 281 -40.35 27.26 -33.99
N ASP A 282 -41.03 27.96 -34.89
CA ASP A 282 -41.47 27.39 -36.16
C ASP A 282 -40.25 26.88 -36.95
N ASP A 283 -40.33 25.66 -37.46
CA ASP A 283 -39.24 25.06 -38.22
C ASP A 283 -39.13 25.72 -39.59
N ILE A 284 -37.93 26.28 -39.86
CA ILE A 284 -37.68 26.99 -41.12
C ILE A 284 -37.78 26.07 -42.35
N THR A 285 -37.63 24.75 -42.19
CA THR A 285 -37.77 23.79 -43.30
C THR A 285 -39.17 23.76 -43.89
N LYS A 286 -40.20 24.09 -43.11
CA LYS A 286 -41.59 24.18 -43.58
C LYS A 286 -41.73 25.21 -44.66
N ALA A 287 -41.29 26.47 -44.41
CA ALA A 287 -41.39 27.56 -45.36
C ALA A 287 -40.55 27.28 -46.65
N ILE A 288 -39.40 26.63 -46.47
CA ILE A 288 -38.54 26.26 -47.61
C ILE A 288 -39.24 25.18 -48.45
N ASN A 289 -39.80 24.15 -47.82
CA ASN A 289 -40.49 23.06 -48.50
C ASN A 289 -41.80 23.56 -49.19
N GLU A 290 -42.53 24.48 -48.54
CA GLU A 290 -43.70 25.15 -49.16
C GLU A 290 -43.28 25.95 -50.41
N GLY A 291 -42.14 26.65 -50.33
CA GLY A 291 -41.60 27.37 -51.53
C GLY A 291 -41.14 26.46 -52.66
N ILE A 292 -40.70 25.23 -52.33
CA ILE A 292 -40.34 24.21 -53.34
C ILE A 292 -41.58 23.62 -54.00
N SER A 293 -42.73 23.56 -53.29
CA SER A 293 -43.99 22.99 -53.76
C SER A 293 -44.87 23.99 -54.54
N ALA A 294 -44.54 25.27 -54.49
CA ALA A 294 -45.30 26.28 -55.21
C ALA A 294 -45.13 26.14 -56.74
N GLU A 295 -46.22 25.83 -57.45
CA GLU A 295 -46.19 25.82 -58.92
C GLU A 295 -45.93 27.26 -59.41
N PRO A 296 -45.02 27.42 -60.41
CA PRO A 296 -44.75 28.73 -60.96
C PRO A 296 -45.99 29.27 -61.63
N ASP A 297 -46.43 30.50 -61.24
CA ASP A 297 -47.49 31.19 -61.92
C ASP A 297 -47.04 31.61 -63.32
N ILE A 298 -47.53 30.87 -64.31
CA ILE A 298 -47.18 31.13 -65.73
C ILE A 298 -48.15 32.19 -66.20
N PRO A 299 -47.72 33.46 -66.61
CA PRO A 299 -48.54 34.45 -67.12
C PRO A 299 -49.30 33.99 -68.38
N ASP A 300 -50.62 34.34 -68.44
CA ASP A 300 -51.41 34.04 -69.62
C ASP A 300 -50.77 34.64 -70.87
N ALA A 301 -50.61 33.83 -71.91
CA ALA A 301 -50.12 34.33 -73.17
C ALA A 301 -51.15 35.30 -73.80
N GLY A 302 -50.75 36.55 -73.88
CA GLY A 302 -51.59 37.57 -74.51
C GLY A 302 -51.80 37.31 -75.99
N GLY A 303 -52.93 37.75 -76.50
CA GLY A 303 -53.20 37.68 -77.98
C GLY A 303 -52.27 38.59 -78.70
N ILE A 304 -51.85 38.23 -79.92
CA ILE A 304 -51.13 39.07 -80.88
C ILE A 304 -52.11 39.63 -81.95
N THR A 305 -52.12 40.94 -82.14
CA THR A 305 -52.88 41.60 -83.18
C THR A 305 -51.93 42.17 -84.21
N PHE A 306 -52.11 41.76 -85.45
CA PHE A 306 -51.39 42.31 -86.59
C PHE A 306 -52.36 42.70 -87.68
N GLY A 307 -52.48 44.05 -88.02
CA GLY A 307 -53.46 44.61 -88.82
C GLY A 307 -54.89 44.39 -88.29
N ASP A 308 -55.83 44.07 -89.16
CA ASP A 308 -57.24 43.83 -88.75
C ASP A 308 -57.46 42.36 -88.25
N VAL A 309 -56.40 41.59 -88.10
CA VAL A 309 -56.49 40.20 -87.62
C VAL A 309 -55.95 40.14 -86.18
N SER A 310 -56.82 39.84 -85.23
CA SER A 310 -56.48 39.61 -83.86
C SER A 310 -56.58 38.07 -83.60
N VAL A 311 -55.46 37.40 -83.29
CA VAL A 311 -55.43 36.02 -82.81
C VAL A 311 -55.34 36.05 -81.32
N LYS A 312 -56.48 35.77 -80.64
CA LYS A 312 -56.48 35.54 -79.20
C LYS A 312 -56.15 34.08 -78.97
N ASN A 313 -55.13 33.81 -78.12
CA ASN A 313 -54.89 32.52 -77.68
C ASN A 313 -56.01 32.10 -76.69
N GLU A 314 -56.87 31.16 -77.12
CA GLU A 314 -57.77 30.49 -76.20
C GLU A 314 -56.97 29.69 -75.26
N LYS A 315 -57.32 29.73 -73.89
CA LYS A 315 -56.70 28.94 -72.91
C LYS A 315 -56.65 27.49 -73.37
N SER A 316 -55.45 26.99 -73.75
CA SER A 316 -55.26 25.59 -74.12
C SER A 316 -55.52 24.79 -72.84
N GLN A 317 -56.58 24.00 -72.78
CA GLN A 317 -56.79 23.00 -71.74
C GLN A 317 -55.79 21.82 -71.76
N THR A 318 -54.87 21.86 -72.68
CA THR A 318 -53.75 20.89 -72.81
C THR A 318 -52.50 21.72 -73.00
N GLY A 319 -51.99 22.20 -71.90
CA GLY A 319 -50.69 22.88 -71.83
C GLY A 319 -49.54 21.93 -72.04
N THR A 320 -49.25 21.66 -73.33
CA THR A 320 -48.08 20.91 -73.71
C THR A 320 -47.34 21.64 -74.77
N ASN A 321 -46.55 22.63 -74.43
CA ASN A 321 -45.39 23.07 -75.21
C ASN A 321 -44.60 24.21 -74.59
N SER A 322 -44.45 24.16 -73.33
CA SER A 322 -43.32 24.84 -72.70
C SER A 322 -42.22 23.80 -72.53
N ALA A 323 -41.09 23.98 -73.18
CA ALA A 323 -39.90 23.26 -72.85
C ALA A 323 -39.45 23.69 -71.44
N THR A 324 -40.11 23.18 -70.44
CA THR A 324 -39.70 23.34 -69.05
C THR A 324 -38.46 22.48 -68.89
N ALA A 325 -37.34 23.09 -68.62
CA ALA A 325 -36.18 22.32 -68.20
C ALA A 325 -36.61 21.34 -67.09
N PRO A 326 -36.23 20.07 -67.18
CA PRO A 326 -36.66 19.11 -66.17
C PRO A 326 -36.22 19.63 -64.83
N GLN A 327 -37.19 20.05 -64.04
CA GLN A 327 -36.93 20.38 -62.63
C GLN A 327 -36.62 19.07 -61.96
N ILE A 328 -35.35 18.91 -61.55
CA ILE A 328 -34.96 17.82 -60.65
C ILE A 328 -35.80 17.97 -59.42
N PRO A 329 -36.66 16.98 -59.05
CA PRO A 329 -37.46 17.07 -57.86
C PRO A 329 -36.51 17.21 -56.68
N ARG A 330 -36.46 18.36 -56.04
CA ARG A 330 -35.69 18.56 -54.84
C ARG A 330 -36.39 17.79 -53.73
N LYS A 331 -35.64 16.91 -53.05
CA LYS A 331 -36.13 16.16 -51.91
C LYS A 331 -36.50 17.17 -50.80
N PRO A 332 -37.68 17.06 -50.17
CA PRO A 332 -38.04 17.93 -49.03
C PRO A 332 -36.95 17.85 -47.97
N LEU A 333 -36.62 18.96 -47.39
CA LEU A 333 -35.63 19.06 -46.32
C LEU A 333 -36.22 18.54 -45.02
N ASP A 334 -35.47 17.69 -44.35
CA ASP A 334 -35.83 17.16 -43.01
C ASP A 334 -35.43 18.15 -41.91
N ALA A 335 -36.24 18.23 -40.85
CA ALA A 335 -35.94 19.04 -39.69
C ALA A 335 -34.64 18.51 -38.99
N ILE A 336 -33.72 19.43 -38.65
CA ILE A 336 -32.47 19.12 -37.99
C ILE A 336 -32.56 19.53 -36.52
N ARG A 337 -32.19 18.60 -35.67
CA ARG A 337 -31.91 18.82 -34.25
C ARG A 337 -30.51 18.41 -33.92
N ASN A 338 -29.73 19.30 -33.29
CA ASN A 338 -28.37 19.08 -32.83
C ASN A 338 -28.22 19.70 -31.45
N ASP A 339 -27.83 18.87 -30.49
CA ASP A 339 -27.65 19.28 -29.10
C ASP A 339 -26.25 19.87 -28.85
N SER A 340 -25.27 19.60 -29.71
CA SER A 340 -23.92 20.20 -29.68
C SER A 340 -23.93 21.59 -30.32
N VAL A 341 -24.14 22.59 -29.51
CA VAL A 341 -24.28 23.99 -30.00
C VAL A 341 -23.25 24.95 -29.43
N LEU A 342 -22.47 24.55 -28.39
CA LEU A 342 -21.52 25.40 -27.69
C LEU A 342 -20.10 24.88 -27.82
N TYR A 343 -19.17 25.77 -28.20
CA TYR A 343 -17.76 25.39 -28.44
C TYR A 343 -16.82 26.43 -27.81
N ALA A 344 -15.71 25.92 -27.21
CA ALA A 344 -14.56 26.73 -26.84
C ALA A 344 -13.61 26.85 -28.02
N ILE A 345 -13.20 28.07 -28.37
CA ILE A 345 -12.16 28.33 -29.36
C ILE A 345 -10.86 28.54 -28.60
N LEU A 346 -9.84 27.73 -28.92
CA LEU A 346 -8.54 27.78 -28.29
C LEU A 346 -7.59 28.73 -29.06
N ASP A 347 -6.43 29.02 -28.49
CA ASP A 347 -5.41 29.92 -29.03
C ASP A 347 -4.78 29.43 -30.34
N ASP A 348 -4.82 28.11 -30.59
CA ASP A 348 -4.40 27.48 -31.86
C ASP A 348 -5.50 27.48 -32.92
N GLY A 349 -6.67 28.04 -32.63
CA GLY A 349 -7.83 28.07 -33.50
C GLY A 349 -8.66 26.79 -33.49
N THR A 350 -8.32 25.79 -32.70
CA THR A 350 -9.12 24.56 -32.57
C THR A 350 -10.42 24.84 -31.79
N GLU A 351 -11.49 24.15 -32.20
CA GLU A 351 -12.77 24.17 -31.52
C GLU A 351 -12.97 22.92 -30.69
N LYS A 352 -13.29 23.09 -29.40
CA LYS A 352 -13.59 22.00 -28.47
C LYS A 352 -15.03 22.16 -27.99
N GLU A 353 -15.84 21.10 -28.13
CA GLU A 353 -17.22 21.11 -27.66
C GLU A 353 -17.30 21.33 -26.15
N ILE A 354 -18.25 22.17 -25.72
CA ILE A 354 -18.62 22.38 -24.31
C ILE A 354 -19.91 21.59 -24.08
N PRO A 355 -19.87 20.52 -23.28
CA PRO A 355 -21.04 19.69 -23.02
C PRO A 355 -22.09 20.48 -22.25
N LEU A 356 -23.36 20.32 -22.65
CA LEU A 356 -24.51 20.97 -22.00
C LEU A 356 -25.29 19.96 -21.17
N ASP A 357 -25.87 20.44 -20.06
CA ASP A 357 -26.83 19.65 -19.30
C ASP A 357 -28.06 19.34 -20.18
N PRO A 358 -28.50 18.09 -20.27
CA PRO A 358 -29.69 17.71 -21.07
C PRO A 358 -30.95 18.50 -20.72
N SER A 359 -31.08 19.07 -19.52
CA SER A 359 -32.19 19.87 -19.09
C SER A 359 -32.36 21.17 -19.88
N VAL A 360 -31.34 21.67 -20.60
CA VAL A 360 -31.40 22.82 -21.52
C VAL A 360 -32.47 22.57 -22.58
N TRP A 361 -32.66 21.33 -23.00
CA TRP A 361 -33.57 20.93 -24.07
C TRP A 361 -34.99 20.58 -23.63
N ASN A 362 -35.37 20.90 -22.37
CA ASN A 362 -36.73 20.69 -21.85
C ASN A 362 -37.75 21.74 -22.39
N PHE A 363 -37.27 22.86 -22.98
CA PHE A 363 -38.09 23.94 -23.50
C PHE A 363 -39.11 24.54 -22.50
N ASP A 364 -38.73 24.48 -21.21
CA ASP A 364 -39.59 24.98 -20.11
C ASP A 364 -39.61 26.50 -19.97
N GLY A 365 -38.82 27.19 -20.79
CA GLY A 365 -38.67 28.64 -20.77
C GLY A 365 -37.71 29.16 -19.69
N GLU A 366 -37.19 28.28 -18.86
CA GLU A 366 -36.20 28.64 -17.86
C GLU A 366 -34.78 28.54 -18.42
N GLY A 367 -33.97 29.60 -18.22
CA GLY A 367 -32.55 29.56 -18.57
C GLY A 367 -31.79 28.64 -17.65
N LYS A 368 -31.02 27.70 -18.20
CA LYS A 368 -30.15 26.80 -17.43
C LYS A 368 -28.77 27.42 -17.30
N LYS A 369 -28.18 27.28 -16.12
CA LYS A 369 -26.84 27.79 -15.84
C LYS A 369 -25.77 26.91 -16.52
N VAL A 370 -24.91 27.55 -17.30
CA VAL A 370 -23.72 26.96 -17.90
C VAL A 370 -22.51 27.49 -17.17
N SER A 371 -21.59 26.60 -16.79
CA SER A 371 -20.32 26.92 -16.11
C SER A 371 -19.18 26.32 -16.90
N ILE A 372 -18.17 27.12 -17.23
CA ILE A 372 -16.97 26.72 -17.99
C ILE A 372 -15.76 27.09 -17.15
N ASP A 373 -15.03 26.07 -16.72
CA ASP A 373 -13.74 26.25 -16.03
C ASP A 373 -12.61 26.37 -17.06
N ALA A 374 -11.80 27.42 -16.96
CA ALA A 374 -10.68 27.65 -17.89
C ALA A 374 -9.64 26.52 -17.85
N LYS A 375 -9.52 25.81 -16.74
CA LYS A 375 -8.64 24.63 -16.60
C LYS A 375 -9.00 23.48 -17.56
N ASP A 376 -10.31 23.35 -17.91
CA ASP A 376 -10.81 22.29 -18.79
C ASP A 376 -10.61 22.63 -20.28
N PHE A 377 -10.38 23.92 -20.56
CA PHE A 377 -10.15 24.48 -21.90
C PHE A 377 -8.88 25.36 -21.91
N PRO A 378 -7.69 24.80 -21.73
CA PRO A 378 -6.44 25.56 -21.71
C PRO A 378 -6.26 26.35 -23.01
N GLY A 379 -5.96 27.66 -22.89
CA GLY A 379 -5.79 28.52 -24.06
C GLY A 379 -7.11 29.03 -24.67
N ILE A 380 -8.24 28.94 -23.96
CA ILE A 380 -9.52 29.47 -24.46
C ILE A 380 -9.45 30.97 -24.78
N THR A 381 -9.83 31.33 -26.01
CA THR A 381 -9.82 32.73 -26.52
C THR A 381 -11.19 33.26 -26.78
N ALA A 382 -12.18 32.43 -27.17
CA ALA A 382 -13.55 32.79 -27.43
C ALA A 382 -14.50 31.62 -27.14
N ILE A 383 -15.78 31.94 -27.02
CA ILE A 383 -16.87 30.96 -26.93
C ILE A 383 -17.73 31.11 -28.17
N ALA A 384 -17.89 30.03 -28.95
CA ALA A 384 -18.74 30.02 -30.14
C ALA A 384 -20.05 29.30 -29.83
N ILE A 385 -21.15 29.86 -30.29
CA ILE A 385 -22.45 29.21 -30.35
C ILE A 385 -22.85 29.01 -31.82
N LYS A 386 -23.13 27.75 -32.20
CA LYS A 386 -23.49 27.33 -33.54
C LYS A 386 -24.84 26.62 -33.51
N ASN A 387 -25.91 27.40 -33.75
CA ASN A 387 -27.24 26.82 -33.74
C ASN A 387 -27.59 26.20 -35.10
N LYS A 388 -27.18 24.95 -35.31
CA LYS A 388 -27.50 24.17 -36.51
C LYS A 388 -28.95 23.66 -36.54
N ASN A 389 -29.74 23.92 -35.50
CA ASN A 389 -31.15 23.51 -35.43
C ASN A 389 -32.01 24.31 -36.38
N THR A 390 -33.05 23.68 -36.90
CA THR A 390 -34.01 24.30 -37.81
C THR A 390 -35.27 24.83 -37.11
N GLY A 391 -35.58 24.33 -35.92
CA GLY A 391 -36.77 24.69 -35.14
C GLY A 391 -36.47 25.14 -33.69
N VAL A 392 -35.25 25.60 -33.39
CA VAL A 392 -34.87 26.03 -32.05
C VAL A 392 -34.19 27.39 -32.08
N GLU A 393 -34.66 28.31 -31.27
CA GLU A 393 -34.01 29.59 -30.95
C GLU A 393 -33.24 29.44 -29.63
N LEU A 394 -31.99 29.88 -29.59
CA LEU A 394 -31.15 29.90 -28.40
C LEU A 394 -30.95 31.32 -27.89
N SER A 395 -30.92 31.49 -26.57
CA SER A 395 -30.59 32.79 -25.98
C SER A 395 -29.58 32.65 -24.86
N LEU A 396 -28.48 33.41 -24.95
CA LEU A 396 -27.42 33.46 -23.99
C LEU A 396 -27.52 34.73 -23.15
N GLY A 397 -27.50 34.59 -21.84
CA GLY A 397 -27.39 35.70 -20.91
C GLY A 397 -25.99 36.28 -20.84
N GLU A 398 -25.84 37.38 -20.07
CA GLU A 398 -24.53 37.98 -19.79
C GLU A 398 -23.59 36.99 -19.18
N MET A 399 -22.37 36.91 -19.70
CA MET A 399 -21.30 36.06 -19.18
C MET A 399 -20.59 36.75 -18.02
N THR A 400 -20.41 36.07 -16.91
CA THR A 400 -19.70 36.58 -15.75
C THR A 400 -18.50 35.73 -15.49
N ALA A 401 -17.31 36.34 -15.37
CA ALA A 401 -16.09 35.65 -14.99
C ALA A 401 -15.83 35.78 -13.49
N PHE A 402 -15.57 34.65 -12.88
CA PHE A 402 -15.21 34.48 -11.46
C PHE A 402 -13.81 33.94 -11.34
N ASP A 403 -13.10 34.34 -10.30
CA ASP A 403 -11.84 33.68 -9.89
C ASP A 403 -12.18 32.58 -8.88
N ALA A 404 -12.04 31.35 -9.30
CA ALA A 404 -12.39 30.17 -8.48
C ALA A 404 -11.60 30.13 -7.15
N LYS A 405 -10.38 30.68 -7.11
CA LYS A 405 -9.63 30.83 -5.86
C LYS A 405 -10.27 31.78 -4.85
N LYS A 406 -11.10 32.71 -5.32
CA LYS A 406 -11.79 33.74 -4.52
C LYS A 406 -13.26 33.42 -4.24
N ASP A 407 -13.73 32.25 -4.66
CA ASP A 407 -15.14 31.83 -4.50
C ASP A 407 -15.58 31.75 -3.03
N LEU A 408 -14.62 31.54 -2.11
CA LEU A 408 -14.88 31.52 -0.67
C LEU A 408 -15.22 32.92 -0.09
N GLY A 409 -15.10 34.00 -0.88
CA GLY A 409 -15.27 35.37 -0.42
C GLY A 409 -14.12 35.93 0.40
N PHE A 410 -13.04 35.13 0.55
CA PHE A 410 -11.80 35.54 1.18
C PHE A 410 -10.59 34.82 0.49
N GLU A 411 -9.40 35.37 0.68
CA GLU A 411 -8.17 34.79 0.24
C GLU A 411 -7.14 34.79 1.39
N PRO A 412 -6.20 33.81 1.46
CA PRO A 412 -5.16 33.82 2.48
C PRO A 412 -4.22 35.03 2.29
N ILE A 413 -3.75 35.60 3.39
CA ILE A 413 -2.73 36.65 3.38
C ILE A 413 -1.33 36.00 3.50
N HIS A 414 -1.18 35.04 4.42
CA HIS A 414 0.05 34.37 4.75
C HIS A 414 -0.06 32.87 4.47
N ALA A 415 -0.33 32.49 3.21
CA ALA A 415 -0.36 31.10 2.81
C ALA A 415 1.06 30.52 2.81
N VAL A 416 1.28 29.45 3.57
CA VAL A 416 2.46 28.59 3.45
C VAL A 416 2.32 27.67 2.25
N SER A 417 1.12 27.15 2.03
CA SER A 417 0.68 26.46 0.82
C SER A 417 -0.82 26.65 0.61
N GLU A 418 -1.26 26.58 -0.62
CA GLU A 418 -2.67 26.56 -1.00
C GLU A 418 -3.07 25.19 -1.48
N ALA A 419 -4.31 24.79 -1.23
CA ALA A 419 -4.88 23.52 -1.69
C ALA A 419 -4.84 23.44 -3.22
N GLY A 420 -4.31 22.35 -3.71
CA GLY A 420 -4.16 22.11 -5.15
C GLY A 420 -3.97 20.64 -5.44
N ASP A 421 -4.35 20.24 -6.64
CA ASP A 421 -4.24 18.87 -7.09
C ASP A 421 -2.83 18.55 -7.55
N ALA A 422 -2.46 17.28 -7.47
CA ALA A 422 -1.32 16.76 -8.18
C ALA A 422 -1.59 16.80 -9.68
N VAL A 423 -0.67 17.38 -10.43
CA VAL A 423 -0.72 17.41 -11.90
C VAL A 423 0.53 16.71 -12.40
N LEU A 424 0.33 15.67 -13.16
CA LEU A 424 1.41 14.90 -13.77
C LEU A 424 1.10 14.58 -15.23
N LYS A 425 2.11 14.30 -16.02
CA LYS A 425 1.96 13.76 -17.38
C LYS A 425 2.44 12.34 -17.41
N TYR A 426 1.54 11.42 -17.72
CA TYR A 426 1.84 10.02 -17.99
C TYR A 426 1.94 9.83 -19.50
N GLU A 427 3.10 9.44 -20.00
CA GLU A 427 3.37 9.30 -21.44
C GLU A 427 2.90 10.52 -22.28
N GLY A 428 3.03 11.74 -21.70
CA GLY A 428 2.61 12.98 -22.34
C GLY A 428 1.15 13.38 -22.08
N ILE A 429 0.31 12.50 -21.54
CA ILE A 429 -1.09 12.75 -21.21
C ILE A 429 -1.18 13.40 -19.82
N THR A 430 -1.79 14.58 -19.72
CA THR A 430 -1.97 15.27 -18.44
C THR A 430 -3.05 14.59 -17.60
N ILE A 431 -2.72 14.27 -16.36
CA ILE A 431 -3.61 13.65 -15.37
C ILE A 431 -3.58 14.51 -14.10
N THR A 432 -4.76 14.70 -13.50
CA THR A 432 -4.93 15.47 -12.28
C THR A 432 -5.55 14.59 -11.20
N ARG A 433 -4.97 14.60 -9.99
CA ARG A 433 -5.48 13.84 -8.83
C ARG A 433 -5.40 14.68 -7.55
N PRO A 434 -6.37 14.54 -6.64
CA PRO A 434 -6.41 15.32 -5.40
C PRO A 434 -5.36 14.88 -4.37
N GLU A 435 -4.77 13.71 -4.55
CA GLU A 435 -3.81 13.11 -3.62
C GLU A 435 -2.46 12.85 -4.30
N ASN A 436 -1.41 12.75 -3.46
CA ASN A 436 -0.06 12.40 -3.93
C ASN A 436 0.18 10.89 -4.02
N LYS A 437 -0.73 10.09 -3.46
CA LYS A 437 -0.75 8.63 -3.60
C LYS A 437 -1.77 8.28 -4.68
N ILE A 438 -1.29 7.79 -5.82
CA ILE A 438 -2.08 7.58 -7.04
C ILE A 438 -1.93 6.12 -7.47
N ASP A 439 -3.03 5.36 -7.46
CA ASP A 439 -3.05 3.90 -7.72
C ASP A 439 -3.97 3.50 -8.90
N ASP A 440 -4.51 4.48 -9.61
CA ASP A 440 -5.51 4.29 -10.66
C ASP A 440 -4.99 4.60 -12.08
N ILE A 441 -3.70 4.87 -12.26
CA ILE A 441 -3.12 5.19 -13.58
C ILE A 441 -2.57 3.92 -14.25
N VAL A 442 -1.80 3.12 -13.50
CA VAL A 442 -1.20 1.89 -14.02
C VAL A 442 -1.66 0.72 -13.14
N PRO A 443 -2.31 -0.30 -13.70
CA PRO A 443 -2.81 -1.43 -12.90
C PRO A 443 -1.72 -2.08 -12.06
N GLY A 444 -1.96 -2.18 -10.77
CA GLY A 444 -1.03 -2.79 -9.82
C GLY A 444 0.18 -1.91 -9.43
N VAL A 445 0.21 -0.65 -9.84
CA VAL A 445 1.27 0.31 -9.48
C VAL A 445 0.67 1.46 -8.69
N THR A 446 1.25 1.77 -7.55
CA THR A 446 0.94 2.97 -6.75
C THR A 446 2.08 3.96 -6.89
N LEU A 447 1.78 5.15 -7.39
CA LEU A 447 2.72 6.27 -7.51
C LEU A 447 2.66 7.14 -6.26
N HIS A 448 3.81 7.58 -5.77
CA HIS A 448 3.94 8.53 -4.67
C HIS A 448 4.65 9.79 -5.17
N VAL A 449 3.88 10.85 -5.31
CA VAL A 449 4.35 12.14 -5.82
C VAL A 449 4.87 12.99 -4.66
N ASN A 450 6.15 13.35 -4.68
CA ASN A 450 6.79 14.12 -3.62
C ASN A 450 7.04 15.58 -4.00
N LYS A 451 7.54 15.82 -5.21
CA LYS A 451 7.82 17.17 -5.73
C LYS A 451 7.78 17.19 -7.26
N LYS A 452 7.85 18.38 -7.84
CA LYS A 452 7.99 18.58 -9.28
C LYS A 452 9.28 17.92 -9.79
N THR A 453 9.21 17.25 -10.94
CA THR A 453 10.39 16.72 -11.64
C THR A 453 11.11 17.83 -12.40
N ASP A 454 12.44 17.80 -12.38
CA ASP A 454 13.26 18.69 -13.19
C ASP A 454 13.44 18.16 -14.62
N ARG A 455 13.35 16.84 -14.77
CA ARG A 455 13.40 16.10 -16.04
C ARG A 455 12.38 14.97 -15.96
N THR A 456 11.91 14.51 -17.12
CA THR A 456 11.03 13.33 -17.20
C THR A 456 11.62 12.18 -16.41
N ALA A 457 10.88 11.70 -15.41
CA ALA A 457 11.22 10.51 -14.64
C ALA A 457 10.77 9.27 -15.42
N THR A 458 11.58 8.22 -15.34
CA THR A 458 11.22 6.89 -15.87
C THR A 458 10.96 5.96 -14.69
N ILE A 459 9.78 5.38 -14.64
CA ILE A 459 9.43 4.32 -13.70
C ILE A 459 9.59 2.99 -14.42
N THR A 460 10.35 2.07 -13.81
CA THR A 460 10.58 0.73 -14.37
C THR A 460 10.07 -0.32 -13.40
N ILE A 461 9.24 -1.24 -13.87
CA ILE A 461 8.73 -2.38 -13.11
C ILE A 461 9.53 -3.61 -13.51
N GLU A 462 10.27 -4.16 -12.56
CA GLU A 462 11.17 -5.28 -12.75
C GLU A 462 11.01 -6.34 -11.65
N PRO A 463 11.55 -7.56 -11.81
CA PRO A 463 11.52 -8.56 -10.75
C PRO A 463 12.30 -8.09 -9.51
N ASP A 464 11.76 -8.33 -8.32
CA ASP A 464 12.47 -8.09 -7.05
C ASP A 464 13.44 -9.25 -6.78
N THR A 465 14.57 -9.22 -7.45
CA THR A 465 15.62 -10.24 -7.31
C THR A 465 16.29 -10.22 -5.93
N GLU A 466 16.29 -9.07 -5.25
CA GLU A 466 16.87 -8.93 -3.92
C GLU A 466 16.04 -9.66 -2.86
N SER A 467 14.71 -9.51 -2.89
CA SER A 467 13.82 -10.28 -2.01
C SER A 467 13.94 -11.79 -2.25
N ALA A 468 14.06 -12.21 -3.51
CA ALA A 468 14.26 -13.60 -3.87
C ALA A 468 15.63 -14.13 -3.35
N LYS A 469 16.71 -13.35 -3.52
CA LYS A 469 18.04 -13.65 -2.98
C LYS A 469 18.02 -13.83 -1.47
N ASN A 470 17.42 -12.87 -0.76
CA ASN A 470 17.33 -12.90 0.70
C ASN A 470 16.55 -14.12 1.22
N ALA A 471 15.50 -14.53 0.54
CA ALA A 471 14.75 -15.73 0.88
C ALA A 471 15.58 -17.02 0.66
N LEU A 472 16.37 -17.09 -0.42
CA LEU A 472 17.29 -18.21 -0.67
C LEU A 472 18.43 -18.26 0.35
N ILE A 473 19.01 -17.13 0.73
CA ILE A 473 20.03 -17.04 1.79
C ILE A 473 19.44 -17.52 3.13
N ASN A 474 18.23 -17.09 3.47
CA ASN A 474 17.55 -17.54 4.68
C ASN A 474 17.32 -19.08 4.66
N PHE A 475 16.86 -19.62 3.54
CA PHE A 475 16.70 -21.06 3.35
C PHE A 475 18.01 -21.81 3.59
N VAL A 476 19.10 -21.38 2.94
CA VAL A 476 20.43 -22.00 3.12
C VAL A 476 20.90 -21.90 4.58
N GLY A 477 20.70 -20.75 5.21
CA GLY A 477 21.03 -20.55 6.63
C GLY A 477 20.27 -21.52 7.56
N LYS A 478 18.94 -21.67 7.37
CA LYS A 478 18.12 -22.60 8.16
C LYS A 478 18.47 -24.06 7.90
N TYR A 479 18.74 -24.40 6.63
CA TYR A 479 19.23 -25.73 6.27
C TYR A 479 20.56 -26.05 6.93
N ASN A 480 21.54 -25.15 6.89
CA ASN A 480 22.83 -25.35 7.52
C ASN A 480 22.74 -25.47 9.05
N GLN A 481 21.87 -24.69 9.69
CA GLN A 481 21.63 -24.79 11.13
C GLN A 481 21.12 -26.17 11.57
N ILE A 482 20.15 -26.73 10.83
CA ILE A 482 19.67 -28.09 11.18
C ILE A 482 20.68 -29.20 10.83
N VAL A 483 21.41 -29.04 9.72
CA VAL A 483 22.50 -29.99 9.37
C VAL A 483 23.60 -29.95 10.40
N ALA A 484 23.98 -28.77 10.92
CA ALA A 484 25.00 -28.66 12.01
C ALA A 484 24.51 -29.35 13.27
N GLU A 485 23.29 -29.14 13.72
CA GLU A 485 22.69 -29.80 14.88
C GLU A 485 22.70 -31.33 14.71
N MET A 486 22.25 -31.81 13.54
CA MET A 486 22.26 -33.26 13.24
C MET A 486 23.67 -33.85 13.22
N ASN A 487 24.65 -33.12 12.69
CA ASN A 487 26.04 -33.56 12.68
C ASN A 487 26.63 -33.71 14.09
N VAL A 488 26.41 -32.70 14.95
CA VAL A 488 26.87 -32.71 16.35
C VAL A 488 26.21 -33.84 17.12
N LEU A 489 24.91 -34.02 17.00
CA LEU A 489 24.16 -35.03 17.75
C LEU A 489 24.45 -36.47 17.31
N SER A 490 24.72 -36.68 16.00
CA SER A 490 24.88 -38.01 15.42
C SER A 490 26.34 -38.49 15.35
N GLN A 491 27.33 -37.66 15.61
CA GLN A 491 28.73 -37.99 15.48
C GLN A 491 29.52 -37.59 16.74
N ASN A 492 30.45 -38.46 17.15
CA ASN A 492 31.34 -38.21 18.31
C ASN A 492 32.69 -37.68 17.82
N LYS A 493 32.72 -36.52 17.17
CA LYS A 493 33.90 -35.86 16.57
C LYS A 493 33.98 -34.40 16.96
N PRO A 494 34.86 -33.99 17.90
CA PRO A 494 34.95 -32.60 18.36
C PRO A 494 35.26 -31.60 17.25
N GLU A 495 35.88 -32.01 16.14
CA GLU A 495 36.21 -31.15 15.00
C GLU A 495 34.98 -30.55 14.38
N ILE A 496 33.78 -31.19 14.47
CA ILE A 496 32.52 -30.68 13.96
C ILE A 496 32.16 -29.33 14.59
N ILE A 497 32.35 -29.21 15.90
CA ILE A 497 32.05 -27.97 16.63
C ILE A 497 33.05 -26.87 16.26
N ASN A 498 34.33 -27.25 16.03
CA ASN A 498 35.37 -26.29 15.63
C ASN A 498 35.19 -25.75 14.21
N GLU A 499 34.41 -26.43 13.35
CA GLU A 499 34.06 -25.97 12.00
C GLU A 499 32.93 -24.93 12.00
N LEU A 500 32.25 -24.72 13.14
CA LEU A 500 31.15 -23.77 13.30
C LEU A 500 31.67 -22.45 13.87
N ASP A 501 32.24 -21.62 13.01
CA ASP A 501 32.91 -20.37 13.41
C ASP A 501 31.97 -19.31 14.00
N TYR A 502 30.66 -19.41 13.77
CA TYR A 502 29.63 -18.46 14.19
C TYR A 502 29.14 -18.70 15.63
N LEU A 503 29.58 -19.79 16.31
CA LEU A 503 29.10 -20.08 17.66
C LEU A 503 29.74 -19.16 18.71
N SER A 504 28.89 -18.63 19.59
CA SER A 504 29.35 -18.01 20.84
C SER A 504 29.98 -19.02 21.78
N ALA A 505 30.68 -18.55 22.81
CA ALA A 505 31.31 -19.43 23.81
C ALA A 505 30.29 -20.34 24.54
N ASP A 506 29.10 -19.77 24.86
CA ASP A 506 28.02 -20.49 25.55
C ASP A 506 27.38 -21.56 24.63
N GLU A 507 27.13 -21.20 23.36
CA GLU A 507 26.61 -22.16 22.36
C GLU A 507 27.61 -23.29 22.11
N ARG A 508 28.90 -22.97 22.03
CA ARG A 508 29.95 -23.99 21.89
C ARG A 508 29.95 -24.98 23.06
N ALA A 509 29.86 -24.48 24.31
CA ALA A 509 29.79 -25.33 25.49
C ALA A 509 28.52 -26.21 25.51
N ASP A 510 27.42 -25.72 25.00
CA ASP A 510 26.16 -26.47 24.87
C ASP A 510 26.31 -27.59 23.81
N TYR A 511 26.92 -27.29 22.64
CA TYR A 511 27.18 -28.28 21.62
C TYR A 511 28.20 -29.35 22.06
N GLU A 512 29.18 -29.01 22.88
CA GLU A 512 30.11 -29.98 23.48
C GLU A 512 29.37 -30.98 24.37
N LYS A 513 28.37 -30.56 25.13
CA LYS A 513 27.52 -31.46 25.94
C LYS A 513 26.61 -32.35 25.08
N LYS A 514 26.24 -31.89 23.93
CA LYS A 514 25.34 -32.60 22.99
C LYS A 514 26.08 -33.49 22.02
N LEU A 515 27.42 -33.42 21.95
CA LEU A 515 28.23 -34.13 20.97
C LEU A 515 28.03 -35.66 21.08
N GLY A 516 27.56 -36.26 19.99
CA GLY A 516 27.30 -37.70 19.91
C GLY A 516 26.14 -38.22 20.76
N LEU A 517 25.29 -37.33 21.31
CA LEU A 517 24.17 -37.70 22.20
C LEU A 517 23.21 -38.70 21.54
N PHE A 518 23.03 -38.61 20.23
CA PHE A 518 22.24 -39.53 19.42
C PHE A 518 23.10 -40.30 18.40
N PHE A 519 24.27 -40.69 18.80
CA PHE A 519 25.14 -41.49 17.94
C PHE A 519 24.42 -42.76 17.45
N ASN A 520 24.42 -42.97 16.13
CA ASN A 520 23.69 -44.05 15.45
C ASN A 520 22.16 -43.98 15.54
N ASP A 521 21.53 -42.87 15.92
CA ASP A 521 20.07 -42.75 15.83
C ASP A 521 19.66 -42.69 14.35
N PHE A 522 18.82 -43.65 13.95
CA PHE A 522 18.34 -43.80 12.58
C PHE A 522 17.44 -42.60 12.16
N THR A 523 16.70 -42.01 13.10
CA THR A 523 15.79 -40.88 12.83
C THR A 523 16.56 -39.69 12.27
N ILE A 524 17.69 -39.33 12.89
CA ILE A 524 18.53 -38.20 12.47
C ILE A 524 19.23 -38.53 11.15
N SER A 525 19.80 -39.70 11.01
CA SER A 525 20.51 -40.11 9.81
C SER A 525 19.60 -40.16 8.58
N SER A 526 18.38 -40.69 8.75
CA SER A 526 17.36 -40.76 7.70
C SER A 526 16.88 -39.38 7.31
N ALA A 527 16.54 -38.52 8.28
CA ALA A 527 16.09 -37.16 8.00
C ALA A 527 17.15 -36.37 7.22
N LYS A 528 18.40 -36.41 7.67
CA LYS A 528 19.52 -35.75 7.00
C LYS A 528 19.73 -36.29 5.58
N GLY A 529 19.77 -37.60 5.40
CA GLY A 529 20.00 -38.24 4.10
C GLY A 529 18.91 -37.88 3.09
N SER A 530 17.65 -37.91 3.51
CA SER A 530 16.53 -37.53 2.63
C SER A 530 16.58 -36.08 2.24
N MET A 531 16.86 -35.14 3.16
CA MET A 531 17.03 -33.74 2.83
C MET A 531 18.15 -33.50 1.82
N GLN A 532 19.31 -34.17 2.01
CA GLN A 532 20.43 -34.07 1.08
C GLN A 532 20.07 -34.62 -0.31
N GLN A 533 19.32 -35.74 -0.37
CA GLN A 533 18.83 -36.31 -1.62
C GLN A 533 17.91 -35.33 -2.35
N ILE A 534 16.92 -34.72 -1.67
CA ILE A 534 16.01 -33.73 -2.26
C ILE A 534 16.81 -32.56 -2.84
N ILE A 535 17.77 -32.01 -2.10
CA ILE A 535 18.56 -30.85 -2.54
C ILE A 535 19.45 -31.17 -3.75
N SER A 536 19.97 -32.37 -3.85
CA SER A 536 20.86 -32.80 -4.94
C SER A 536 20.11 -33.37 -6.16
N SER A 537 18.81 -33.55 -6.08
CA SER A 537 18.00 -34.11 -7.16
C SER A 537 17.79 -33.11 -8.32
N GLN A 538 17.46 -33.66 -9.49
CA GLN A 538 17.10 -32.91 -10.65
C GLN A 538 15.57 -32.83 -10.78
N TYR A 539 15.06 -31.62 -11.03
CA TYR A 539 13.63 -31.31 -11.18
C TYR A 539 13.33 -30.90 -12.60
N LYS A 540 12.63 -31.74 -13.36
CA LYS A 540 12.30 -31.50 -14.76
C LYS A 540 10.83 -31.12 -14.89
N PHE A 541 10.55 -29.84 -14.84
CA PHE A 541 9.21 -29.28 -15.03
C PHE A 541 8.93 -28.83 -16.48
N SER A 542 9.96 -28.79 -17.34
CA SER A 542 9.87 -28.44 -18.75
C SER A 542 11.09 -28.99 -19.50
N ASP A 543 10.90 -29.35 -20.79
CA ASP A 543 12.00 -29.81 -21.66
C ASP A 543 13.01 -28.69 -21.97
N ASN A 544 12.59 -27.41 -21.87
CA ASN A 544 13.42 -26.25 -22.18
C ASN A 544 13.93 -25.50 -20.93
N ALA A 545 13.76 -26.07 -19.72
CA ALA A 545 14.21 -25.43 -18.49
C ALA A 545 15.74 -25.28 -18.47
N ALA A 546 16.20 -24.04 -18.29
CA ALA A 546 17.63 -23.75 -18.13
C ALA A 546 18.16 -24.21 -16.77
N ILE A 547 17.31 -24.11 -15.73
CA ILE A 547 17.63 -24.48 -14.34
C ILE A 547 16.77 -25.67 -13.92
N THR A 548 17.41 -26.76 -13.56
CA THR A 548 16.76 -27.99 -13.09
C THR A 548 17.36 -28.51 -11.78
N MET A 549 18.43 -27.91 -11.28
CA MET A 549 19.12 -28.29 -10.05
C MET A 549 19.57 -27.05 -9.26
N LEU A 550 19.58 -27.17 -7.94
CA LEU A 550 20.03 -26.10 -7.04
C LEU A 550 21.50 -25.69 -7.29
N SER A 551 22.35 -26.63 -7.65
CA SER A 551 23.78 -26.36 -7.94
C SER A 551 23.99 -25.48 -9.18
N GLN A 552 23.03 -25.44 -10.11
CA GLN A 552 23.13 -24.60 -11.31
C GLN A 552 22.96 -23.11 -10.98
N ILE A 553 22.24 -22.77 -9.91
CA ILE A 553 22.09 -21.38 -9.45
C ILE A 553 23.18 -20.94 -8.46
N GLY A 554 24.22 -21.75 -8.25
CA GLY A 554 25.31 -21.39 -7.33
C GLY A 554 25.09 -21.83 -5.88
N ILE A 555 24.04 -22.62 -5.57
CA ILE A 555 23.81 -23.16 -4.22
C ILE A 555 24.12 -24.65 -4.23
N SER A 556 25.21 -25.05 -3.60
CA SER A 556 25.64 -26.45 -3.58
C SER A 556 26.54 -26.74 -2.36
N THR A 557 26.84 -28.02 -2.12
CA THR A 557 27.79 -28.45 -1.08
C THR A 557 29.26 -28.15 -1.41
N ASN A 558 29.52 -27.69 -2.64
CA ASN A 558 30.87 -27.38 -3.15
C ASN A 558 30.88 -26.12 -4.01
N ALA A 559 30.12 -25.09 -3.59
CA ALA A 559 29.97 -23.86 -4.38
C ALA A 559 31.27 -23.08 -4.59
N THR A 560 32.23 -23.17 -3.66
CA THR A 560 33.54 -22.57 -3.81
C THR A 560 34.50 -23.58 -4.50
N ASN A 561 35.23 -23.11 -5.53
CA ASN A 561 36.24 -23.88 -6.28
C ASN A 561 37.45 -24.24 -5.40
N PHE A 562 37.27 -25.11 -4.43
CA PHE A 562 38.34 -25.57 -3.56
C PHE A 562 38.93 -26.85 -4.14
N SER A 563 40.16 -26.81 -4.57
CA SER A 563 40.93 -28.03 -4.96
C SER A 563 41.56 -28.64 -3.71
N GLY A 564 40.93 -29.68 -3.14
CA GLY A 564 41.49 -30.43 -2.04
C GLY A 564 40.42 -31.15 -1.17
N TYR A 565 40.88 -32.16 -0.40
CA TYR A 565 40.03 -32.86 0.55
C TYR A 565 39.78 -31.98 1.77
N ASN A 566 38.53 -31.54 1.96
CA ASN A 566 38.08 -30.82 3.13
C ASN A 566 36.95 -31.61 3.83
N PRO A 567 37.20 -32.24 4.99
CA PRO A 567 36.17 -32.99 5.70
C PRO A 567 34.92 -32.19 6.06
N GLY A 568 35.06 -30.90 6.36
CA GLY A 568 33.95 -30.01 6.66
C GLY A 568 32.98 -29.88 5.49
N LYS A 569 33.46 -29.83 4.24
CA LYS A 569 32.63 -29.81 3.04
C LYS A 569 31.83 -31.10 2.79
N MET A 570 32.27 -32.22 3.34
CA MET A 570 31.57 -33.51 3.24
C MET A 570 30.42 -33.65 4.25
N ARG A 571 30.23 -32.70 5.14
CA ARG A 571 29.17 -32.77 6.16
C ARG A 571 27.79 -32.39 5.65
N GLY A 572 27.70 -31.90 4.39
CA GLY A 572 26.45 -31.61 3.72
C GLY A 572 25.91 -30.17 3.93
N TYR A 573 26.79 -29.26 4.34
CA TYR A 573 26.45 -27.83 4.35
C TYR A 573 26.31 -27.28 2.94
N LEU A 574 25.42 -26.33 2.75
CA LEU A 574 25.25 -25.56 1.50
C LEU A 574 26.11 -24.32 1.55
N GLU A 575 26.76 -24.03 0.44
CA GLU A 575 27.52 -22.80 0.19
C GLU A 575 26.84 -22.04 -0.95
N ILE A 576 26.95 -20.70 -0.95
CA ILE A 576 26.38 -19.83 -1.99
C ILE A 576 27.52 -19.17 -2.76
N ASP A 577 27.52 -19.34 -4.07
CA ASP A 577 28.27 -18.51 -5.00
C ASP A 577 27.36 -17.31 -5.37
N GLU A 578 27.58 -16.19 -4.68
CA GLU A 578 26.70 -15.01 -4.83
C GLU A 578 26.67 -14.48 -6.25
N LYS A 579 27.80 -14.46 -6.95
CA LYS A 579 27.87 -13.98 -8.32
C LYS A 579 27.00 -14.81 -9.26
N LYS A 580 27.14 -16.12 -9.16
CA LYS A 580 26.36 -17.07 -9.96
C LYS A 580 24.87 -17.01 -9.59
N LEU A 581 24.56 -16.82 -8.31
CA LEU A 581 23.18 -16.64 -7.85
C LEU A 581 22.55 -15.38 -8.42
N ASP A 582 23.23 -14.24 -8.36
CA ASP A 582 22.74 -12.96 -8.88
C ASP A 582 22.52 -13.00 -10.40
N GLU A 583 23.44 -13.63 -11.16
CA GLU A 583 23.28 -13.83 -12.60
C GLU A 583 22.02 -14.66 -12.91
N ASN A 584 21.80 -15.77 -12.20
CA ASN A 584 20.64 -16.64 -12.43
C ASN A 584 19.33 -16.02 -11.94
N LEU A 585 19.32 -15.26 -10.84
CA LEU A 585 18.13 -14.56 -10.38
C LEU A 585 17.67 -13.49 -11.39
N ARG A 586 18.60 -12.87 -12.10
CA ARG A 586 18.26 -11.91 -13.15
C ARG A 586 17.74 -12.59 -14.42
N ASP A 587 18.41 -13.69 -14.85
CA ASP A 587 18.20 -14.25 -16.19
C ASP A 587 17.21 -15.43 -16.18
N ASN A 588 17.06 -16.16 -15.07
CA ASN A 588 16.32 -17.42 -14.97
C ASN A 588 15.36 -17.48 -13.75
N LEU A 589 14.82 -16.35 -13.30
CA LEU A 589 14.01 -16.27 -12.08
C LEU A 589 12.82 -17.24 -12.04
N GLU A 590 12.14 -17.40 -13.18
CA GLU A 590 10.98 -18.29 -13.30
C GLU A 590 11.36 -19.76 -13.14
N ASP A 591 12.49 -20.18 -13.74
CA ASP A 591 12.99 -21.55 -13.57
C ASP A 591 13.41 -21.80 -12.12
N ILE A 592 14.04 -20.80 -11.46
CA ILE A 592 14.37 -20.87 -10.03
C ILE A 592 13.10 -21.02 -9.19
N ARG A 593 12.06 -20.27 -9.46
CA ARG A 593 10.78 -20.42 -8.79
C ARG A 593 10.26 -21.86 -8.90
N ARG A 594 10.29 -22.40 -10.14
CA ARG A 594 9.76 -23.72 -10.42
C ARG A 594 10.54 -24.85 -9.79
N ILE A 595 11.88 -24.78 -9.68
CA ILE A 595 12.62 -25.84 -8.95
C ILE A 595 12.25 -25.97 -7.47
N PHE A 596 11.69 -24.90 -6.86
CA PHE A 596 11.20 -24.95 -5.48
C PHE A 596 9.78 -25.49 -5.36
N GLY A 597 8.96 -25.31 -6.39
CA GLY A 597 7.61 -25.85 -6.41
C GLY A 597 6.93 -25.69 -7.77
N TYR A 598 6.45 -26.81 -8.31
CA TYR A 598 5.69 -26.84 -9.54
C TYR A 598 4.59 -27.91 -9.50
N ASP A 599 3.60 -27.73 -10.34
CA ASP A 599 2.48 -28.65 -10.57
C ASP A 599 2.85 -29.60 -11.71
N THR A 600 2.77 -30.91 -11.46
CA THR A 600 3.16 -31.94 -12.44
C THR A 600 2.02 -32.39 -13.32
N ASP A 601 0.76 -32.23 -12.91
CA ASP A 601 -0.42 -32.78 -13.58
C ASP A 601 -1.40 -31.71 -14.10
N GLY A 602 -1.18 -30.42 -13.78
CA GLY A 602 -1.93 -29.29 -14.29
C GLY A 602 -3.20 -28.96 -13.50
N ASP A 603 -3.32 -29.45 -12.28
CA ASP A 603 -4.48 -29.20 -11.40
C ASP A 603 -4.34 -27.90 -10.56
N LEU A 604 -3.27 -27.13 -10.77
CA LEU A 604 -2.89 -25.90 -10.06
C LEU A 604 -2.45 -26.12 -8.61
N ILE A 605 -2.23 -27.37 -8.19
CA ILE A 605 -1.69 -27.69 -6.87
C ILE A 605 -0.20 -28.07 -7.03
N ILE A 606 0.64 -27.43 -6.24
CA ILE A 606 2.08 -27.76 -6.23
C ILE A 606 2.27 -29.13 -5.57
N ASP A 607 2.86 -30.06 -6.29
CA ASP A 607 3.04 -31.45 -5.89
C ASP A 607 4.48 -31.97 -6.00
N ASP A 608 5.40 -31.21 -6.62
CA ASP A 608 6.84 -31.51 -6.69
C ASP A 608 7.70 -30.25 -6.56
N GLY A 609 9.01 -30.44 -6.37
CA GLY A 609 10.01 -29.38 -6.18
C GLY A 609 10.71 -29.45 -4.82
N ILE A 610 11.87 -28.79 -4.73
CA ILE A 610 12.74 -28.81 -3.54
C ILE A 610 11.98 -28.35 -2.29
N GLY A 611 11.31 -27.21 -2.39
CA GLY A 611 10.57 -26.61 -1.27
C GLY A 611 9.41 -27.49 -0.81
N PHE A 612 8.59 -27.93 -1.77
CA PHE A 612 7.46 -28.81 -1.48
C PHE A 612 7.89 -30.13 -0.85
N LEU A 613 8.90 -30.81 -1.40
CA LEU A 613 9.35 -32.10 -0.89
C LEU A 613 10.01 -32.00 0.49
N ILE A 614 10.78 -30.94 0.77
CA ILE A 614 11.33 -30.70 2.10
C ILE A 614 10.20 -30.41 3.09
N ASP A 615 9.23 -29.56 2.75
CA ASP A 615 8.06 -29.28 3.62
C ASP A 615 7.29 -30.57 3.94
N LYS A 616 6.96 -31.35 2.91
CA LYS A 616 6.25 -32.64 3.04
C LYS A 616 7.00 -33.60 3.95
N GLN A 617 8.31 -33.71 3.78
CA GLN A 617 9.16 -34.57 4.61
C GLN A 617 9.21 -34.08 6.06
N LEU A 618 9.54 -32.78 6.27
CA LEU A 618 9.67 -32.21 7.61
C LEU A 618 8.34 -32.22 8.38
N THR A 619 7.22 -32.08 7.68
CA THR A 619 5.88 -32.15 8.29
C THR A 619 5.68 -33.46 9.05
N SER A 620 6.15 -34.61 8.52
CA SER A 620 6.05 -35.90 9.22
C SER A 620 6.84 -35.97 10.53
N TYR A 621 7.90 -35.16 10.66
CA TYR A 621 8.69 -35.04 11.87
C TYR A 621 8.10 -34.08 12.89
N VAL A 622 7.67 -32.89 12.47
CA VAL A 622 7.34 -31.76 13.36
C VAL A 622 5.87 -31.60 13.69
N GLN A 623 4.95 -32.24 12.94
CA GLN A 623 3.52 -32.15 13.20
C GLN A 623 3.13 -32.69 14.58
N THR A 624 1.97 -32.25 15.09
CA THR A 624 1.41 -32.79 16.33
C THR A 624 1.25 -34.31 16.22
N GLY A 625 1.85 -35.07 17.16
CA GLY A 625 1.88 -36.53 17.12
C GLY A 625 2.90 -37.12 16.13
N GLY A 626 3.73 -36.30 15.50
CA GLY A 626 4.79 -36.72 14.59
C GLY A 626 5.94 -37.41 15.28
N ILE A 627 6.99 -37.73 14.50
CA ILE A 627 8.14 -38.57 14.96
C ILE A 627 8.81 -37.91 16.18
N LEU A 628 9.08 -36.59 16.14
CA LEU A 628 9.77 -35.89 17.23
C LEU A 628 8.89 -35.76 18.49
N ALA A 629 7.61 -35.54 18.32
CA ALA A 629 6.64 -35.53 19.43
C ALA A 629 6.58 -36.91 20.13
N SER A 630 6.67 -37.99 19.36
CA SER A 630 6.72 -39.34 19.94
C SER A 630 8.03 -39.57 20.74
N LYS A 631 9.20 -39.15 20.21
CA LYS A 631 10.50 -39.25 20.90
C LYS A 631 10.48 -38.47 22.24
N THR A 632 10.00 -37.23 22.24
CA THR A 632 9.90 -36.39 23.45
C THR A 632 8.92 -37.00 24.46
N SER A 633 7.76 -37.53 24.03
CA SER A 633 6.79 -38.18 24.92
C SER A 633 7.35 -39.45 25.61
N VAL A 634 8.19 -40.21 24.94
CA VAL A 634 8.89 -41.35 25.58
C VAL A 634 9.80 -40.85 26.69
N LEU A 635 10.60 -39.80 26.41
CA LEU A 635 11.49 -39.20 27.39
C LEU A 635 10.73 -38.55 28.57
N ASP A 636 9.58 -37.92 28.33
CA ASP A 636 8.72 -37.39 29.40
C ASP A 636 8.33 -38.49 30.39
N ARG A 637 7.92 -39.67 29.90
CA ARG A 637 7.59 -40.81 30.76
C ARG A 637 8.80 -41.36 31.52
N GLN A 638 9.99 -41.39 30.88
CA GLN A 638 11.23 -41.83 31.52
C GLN A 638 11.66 -40.83 32.61
N ILE A 639 11.59 -39.55 32.35
CA ILE A 639 11.87 -38.45 33.30
C ILE A 639 10.96 -38.59 34.51
N ASP A 640 9.62 -38.71 34.32
CA ASP A 640 8.66 -38.84 35.41
C ASP A 640 8.93 -40.13 36.26
N ALA A 641 9.21 -41.27 35.60
CA ALA A 641 9.55 -42.51 36.31
C ALA A 641 10.83 -42.38 37.11
N THR A 642 11.88 -41.75 36.54
CA THR A 642 13.18 -41.56 37.22
C THR A 642 13.04 -40.57 38.37
N GLN A 643 12.27 -39.46 38.23
CA GLN A 643 11.98 -38.53 39.31
C GLN A 643 11.26 -39.21 40.49
N LYS A 644 10.26 -40.07 40.20
CA LYS A 644 9.60 -40.88 41.25
C LYS A 644 10.55 -41.85 41.93
N LYS A 645 11.52 -42.45 41.20
CA LYS A 645 12.54 -43.33 41.74
C LYS A 645 13.52 -42.56 42.64
N ILE A 646 13.98 -41.40 42.21
CA ILE A 646 14.84 -40.48 42.99
C ILE A 646 14.14 -40.14 44.32
N ALA A 647 12.87 -39.67 44.30
CA ALA A 647 12.14 -39.35 45.52
C ALA A 647 11.98 -40.52 46.48
N ARG A 648 11.81 -41.73 45.97
CA ARG A 648 11.82 -42.95 46.80
C ARG A 648 13.19 -43.25 47.40
N LEU A 649 14.28 -43.12 46.65
CA LEU A 649 15.62 -43.28 47.14
C LEU A 649 16.00 -42.25 48.20
N GLU A 650 15.64 -40.97 47.98
CA GLU A 650 15.83 -39.93 48.97
C GLU A 650 15.12 -40.25 50.28
N THR A 651 13.85 -40.66 50.25
CA THR A 651 13.10 -41.09 51.46
C THR A 651 13.75 -42.30 52.14
N GLN A 652 14.26 -43.26 51.35
CA GLN A 652 14.94 -44.44 51.91
C GLN A 652 16.30 -44.07 52.54
N LEU A 653 17.04 -43.15 51.94
CA LEU A 653 18.32 -42.67 52.44
C LEU A 653 18.15 -41.87 53.73
N ASP A 654 17.14 -41.00 53.78
CA ASP A 654 16.82 -40.21 55.01
C ASP A 654 16.49 -41.14 56.18
N LYS A 655 15.68 -42.20 55.91
CA LYS A 655 15.39 -43.22 56.93
C LYS A 655 16.63 -43.97 57.34
N LYS A 656 17.43 -44.40 56.38
CA LYS A 656 18.70 -45.14 56.62
C LYS A 656 19.67 -44.28 57.43
N GLU A 657 19.82 -43.01 57.09
CA GLU A 657 20.68 -42.06 57.81
C GLU A 657 20.17 -41.90 59.27
N THR A 658 18.87 -41.75 59.47
CA THR A 658 18.25 -41.68 60.82
C THR A 658 18.52 -42.94 61.62
N ASP A 659 18.35 -44.14 60.99
CA ASP A 659 18.58 -45.43 61.64
C ASP A 659 20.05 -45.60 62.03
N LEU A 660 20.99 -45.22 61.12
CA LEU A 660 22.41 -45.27 61.39
C LEU A 660 22.81 -44.32 62.51
N ARG A 661 22.34 -43.07 62.50
CA ARG A 661 22.61 -42.10 63.58
C ARG A 661 22.07 -42.57 64.93
N ASN A 662 20.89 -43.15 64.94
CA ASN A 662 20.33 -43.75 66.17
C ASN A 662 21.18 -44.93 66.68
N LYS A 663 21.56 -45.87 65.77
CA LYS A 663 22.35 -47.02 66.11
C LYS A 663 23.72 -46.63 66.64
N TYR A 664 24.43 -45.75 65.94
CA TYR A 664 25.79 -45.36 66.37
C TYR A 664 25.73 -44.41 67.59
N GLY A 665 24.69 -43.57 67.78
CA GLY A 665 24.47 -42.83 68.99
C GLY A 665 24.19 -43.70 70.20
N GLN A 666 23.44 -44.81 70.04
CA GLN A 666 23.24 -45.77 71.11
C GLN A 666 24.52 -46.49 71.44
N MET A 667 25.33 -46.87 70.44
CA MET A 667 26.64 -47.51 70.65
C MET A 667 27.61 -46.56 71.37
N GLU A 668 27.68 -45.31 71.00
CA GLU A 668 28.50 -44.27 71.66
C GLU A 668 28.07 -44.08 73.11
N GLY A 669 26.75 -43.98 73.36
CA GLY A 669 26.19 -43.93 74.71
C GLY A 669 26.60 -45.15 75.56
N THR A 670 26.55 -46.34 74.93
CA THR A 670 26.98 -47.59 75.62
C THR A 670 28.49 -47.57 75.90
N LEU A 671 29.31 -47.13 74.94
CA LEU A 671 30.76 -47.02 75.10
C LEU A 671 31.13 -46.02 76.19
N ASN A 672 30.51 -44.86 76.22
CA ASN A 672 30.69 -43.86 77.26
C ASN A 672 30.30 -44.40 78.66
N SER A 673 29.21 -45.21 78.75
CA SER A 673 28.81 -45.89 79.99
C SER A 673 29.83 -46.92 80.46
N LEU A 674 30.36 -47.75 79.52
CA LEU A 674 31.42 -48.71 79.83
C LEU A 674 32.74 -48.05 80.28
N GLU A 675 33.11 -46.92 79.57
CA GLU A 675 34.29 -46.13 79.99
C GLU A 675 34.13 -45.53 81.41
N SER A 676 32.95 -44.96 81.71
CA SER A 676 32.65 -44.48 83.06
C SER A 676 32.71 -45.59 84.11
N GLN A 677 32.23 -46.79 83.74
CA GLN A 677 32.37 -47.97 84.61
C GLN A 677 33.84 -48.39 84.86
N GLN A 678 34.64 -48.42 83.76
CA GLN A 678 36.05 -48.69 83.83
C GLN A 678 36.81 -47.70 84.69
N ASP A 679 36.51 -46.36 84.50
CA ASP A 679 37.07 -45.28 85.34
C ASP A 679 36.69 -45.48 86.78
N SER A 680 35.46 -45.86 87.09
CA SER A 680 34.98 -46.16 88.43
C SER A 680 35.73 -47.35 89.03
N ILE A 681 35.94 -48.44 88.31
CA ILE A 681 36.71 -49.60 88.71
C ILE A 681 38.17 -49.21 88.98
N THR A 682 38.75 -48.40 88.01
CA THR A 682 40.14 -47.94 88.13
C THR A 682 40.33 -47.04 89.36
N ASN A 683 39.40 -46.13 89.62
CA ASN A 683 39.44 -45.29 90.81
C ASN A 683 39.24 -46.11 92.10
N PHE A 684 38.36 -47.12 92.07
CA PHE A 684 38.19 -48.06 93.20
C PHE A 684 39.48 -48.84 93.49
N THR A 685 40.15 -49.36 92.46
CA THR A 685 41.38 -50.08 92.53
C THR A 685 42.53 -49.21 93.05
N ARG A 686 42.61 -47.91 92.60
CA ARG A 686 43.58 -46.93 93.15
C ARG A 686 43.27 -46.58 94.61
N GLN A 687 42.04 -46.43 95.02
CA GLN A 687 41.67 -46.24 96.41
C GLN A 687 42.06 -47.44 97.35
N GLN A 688 41.85 -48.63 96.86
CA GLN A 688 42.31 -49.87 97.54
C GLN A 688 43.83 -49.95 97.69
N GLN A 689 44.57 -49.52 96.64
CA GLN A 689 46.03 -49.44 96.73
C GLN A 689 46.57 -48.41 97.66
N ASN A 690 45.92 -47.21 97.70
CA ASN A 690 46.27 -46.12 98.62
C ASN A 690 45.91 -46.44 100.08
N ASN A 691 44.96 -47.34 100.36
CA ASN A 691 44.60 -47.79 101.74
C ASN A 691 45.48 -48.99 102.21
N ARG A 692 46.41 -49.49 101.38
CA ARG A 692 47.32 -50.53 101.74
C ARG A 692 48.79 -50.09 101.92
N ASN A 693 49.12 -48.85 101.75
CA ASN A 693 50.36 -48.19 102.13
C ASN A 693 50.08 -47.25 103.29
#